data_c9d23bc2b2dcf8d47a8a381ad3d8927f
#
_entry.id   c9d23bc2b2dcf8d47a8a381ad3d8927f
#
_cell.length_a   1.000
_cell.length_b   1.000
_cell.length_c   1.000
_cell.angle_alpha   90.00
_cell.angle_beta   90.00
_cell.angle_gamma   90.00
#
_symmetry.space_group_name_H-M   'P 1'
#
loop_
_entity.id
_entity.type
_entity.pdbx_description
1 polymer ?
#
loop_
_entity_poly.entity_id
_entity_poly.type
_entity_poly.pdbx_seq_one_letter_code
_entity_poly.pdbx_strand_id
1 'polypeptide(L)'
;MPPAIKRHTMKDYSHIFNAHPQYIDSLYKSFQQDPTSVDQGWRLFFEGFEFGHQGNGQAVESTPAVAPMSDAIKEFGVMSIIHGFRNRGHLLSTTNPIRQRRDRRPHLDLADYHLSEADLGKVFQAGMEIGMPDSTLDAILQHLRLIYCGDIGFEFAHIENREKRMWLKERIEKRPGLGVTDDYGLDLPSKKRILEKLNGAVVFERFLHTKYVGQKRFSLEGGETTIPALDAIIQLGASMGVEEFIFGMAHRGRLNVLANILGKTYEQIFNEFEGNMNPEQSFGDGDVKYHLGFSAQVEGPAGKTLHLKLVPNPSHLESVNPVVEGFSRAKADLLYGSDYDRIMPILIHGDAAVAGQGVVYETVQMSQLEGYYTGGTVHFVINNQIGFTTDFDDARSSTYSTAAASLVQAPVFHVNGDNPEAVVFATRLATEYRQKFNSDVFIDMVCYRRHGHNEGDDPQFTQPEMYDKISVHPNPRELYITKLTGRQDVEVKLAEDLEKTYWNALQQRLEMVKENMLPYQYQEPEIAWRQLKKHATLEDMLTIPKTGIEARQLNNLLDGLHRLPEGFKPLSKIDRINKGKQKLIAEGNIDWALGELLAYGSILTEGRNVRLSGQDVKRGTFSHRHAVLRDAETYEAYNRLNHLSDKQGQFMIYNSLLSEFAVLGFEYGYSLSSPDHMIIWEAQFGDFFNGAQTIVDQYISAAESKWHRMSGLVMLLPHGYEGQGPEHSSARLERFLQACGDGNMVICNVTTPANFFHLIRRQMTWNFRKPLVVMSPKSLLRHPACISPLSELETGTKFKPIISEEHTPAQAKKIKRLV
;
A
#
# COMPACT_ATOMS: atom_id res chain seq x y z
N MET A 1 -55.14 1.25 14.77
CA MET A 1 -53.96 1.93 14.19
C MET A 1 -53.65 3.11 15.11
N PRO A 2 -52.54 3.15 15.84
CA PRO A 2 -52.10 4.30 16.60
C PRO A 2 -51.46 5.33 15.68
N PRO A 3 -51.46 6.64 16.00
CA PRO A 3 -50.99 7.70 15.14
C PRO A 3 -49.46 7.76 15.04
N ALA A 4 -48.97 8.07 13.85
CA ALA A 4 -47.58 8.20 13.51
C ALA A 4 -46.87 9.32 14.31
N ILE A 5 -45.83 8.94 15.04
CA ILE A 5 -44.89 9.88 15.69
C ILE A 5 -44.05 10.54 14.59
N LYS A 6 -44.23 11.84 14.39
CA LYS A 6 -43.36 12.65 13.54
C LYS A 6 -41.96 12.65 14.14
N ARG A 7 -41.01 12.02 13.46
CA ARG A 7 -39.58 12.17 13.76
C ARG A 7 -39.20 13.61 13.45
N HIS A 8 -38.83 14.38 14.48
CA HIS A 8 -38.11 15.62 14.30
C HIS A 8 -36.72 15.29 13.75
N THR A 9 -36.44 15.69 12.51
CA THR A 9 -35.11 15.75 11.95
C THR A 9 -34.31 16.77 12.74
N MET A 10 -33.29 16.33 13.47
CA MET A 10 -32.29 17.22 14.09
C MET A 10 -31.67 18.08 12.97
N LYS A 11 -31.74 19.40 13.12
CA LYS A 11 -31.08 20.34 12.21
C LYS A 11 -29.56 20.15 12.31
N ASP A 12 -28.90 20.09 11.16
CA ASP A 12 -27.44 19.96 11.08
C ASP A 12 -26.79 21.34 11.37
N TYR A 13 -26.11 21.44 12.49
CA TYR A 13 -25.35 22.65 12.90
C TYR A 13 -23.84 22.51 12.69
N SER A 14 -23.40 21.54 11.89
CA SER A 14 -21.97 21.24 11.68
C SER A 14 -21.16 22.45 11.17
N HIS A 15 -21.77 23.38 10.45
CA HIS A 15 -21.12 24.59 9.94
C HIS A 15 -20.75 25.59 11.05
N ILE A 16 -21.46 25.57 12.19
CA ILE A 16 -21.16 26.44 13.34
C ILE A 16 -20.00 25.87 14.14
N PHE A 17 -19.90 24.55 14.26
CA PHE A 17 -18.91 23.87 15.10
C PHE A 17 -17.51 23.81 14.49
N ASN A 18 -17.36 24.08 13.20
CA ASN A 18 -16.08 24.07 12.51
C ASN A 18 -15.46 25.48 12.34
N ALA A 19 -16.12 26.52 12.79
CA ALA A 19 -15.67 27.89 12.60
C ALA A 19 -14.80 28.38 13.76
N HIS A 20 -13.70 29.07 13.44
CA HIS A 20 -12.84 29.70 14.43
C HIS A 20 -13.59 30.84 15.18
N PRO A 21 -13.46 31.01 16.52
CA PRO A 21 -14.18 32.03 17.28
C PRO A 21 -14.07 33.46 16.71
N GLN A 22 -12.89 33.87 16.25
CA GLN A 22 -12.69 35.17 15.59
C GLN A 22 -13.47 35.31 14.27
N TYR A 23 -13.69 34.21 13.56
CA TYR A 23 -14.50 34.19 12.36
C TYR A 23 -15.99 34.38 12.69
N ILE A 24 -16.47 33.74 13.76
CA ILE A 24 -17.85 33.91 14.25
C ILE A 24 -18.07 35.36 14.70
N ASP A 25 -17.10 35.92 15.40
CA ASP A 25 -17.13 37.35 15.83
C ASP A 25 -17.19 38.32 14.64
N SER A 26 -16.43 38.02 13.58
CA SER A 26 -16.45 38.85 12.37
C SER A 26 -17.77 38.76 11.63
N LEU A 27 -18.33 37.52 11.53
CA LEU A 27 -19.65 37.30 10.93
C LEU A 27 -20.78 37.96 11.75
N TYR A 28 -20.70 37.91 13.07
CA TYR A 28 -21.68 38.58 13.93
C TYR A 28 -21.64 40.11 13.79
N LYS A 29 -20.46 40.70 13.68
CA LYS A 29 -20.33 42.14 13.39
C LYS A 29 -20.88 42.48 12.00
N SER A 30 -20.66 41.66 11.01
CA SER A 30 -21.25 41.84 9.67
C SER A 30 -22.77 41.72 9.73
N PHE A 31 -23.31 40.73 10.43
CA PHE A 31 -24.74 40.55 10.64
C PHE A 31 -25.40 41.72 11.35
N GLN A 32 -24.72 42.27 12.36
CA GLN A 32 -25.23 43.49 13.07
C GLN A 32 -25.26 44.72 12.15
N GLN A 33 -24.39 44.80 11.15
CA GLN A 33 -24.38 45.92 10.20
C GLN A 33 -25.42 45.68 9.09
N ASP A 34 -25.51 44.46 8.56
CA ASP A 34 -26.45 44.05 7.55
C ASP A 34 -26.77 42.54 7.72
N PRO A 35 -27.96 42.16 8.20
CA PRO A 35 -28.38 40.78 8.36
C PRO A 35 -28.33 39.94 7.10
N THR A 36 -28.33 40.55 5.90
CA THR A 36 -28.28 39.86 4.63
C THR A 36 -26.85 39.58 4.16
N SER A 37 -25.86 40.15 4.85
CA SER A 37 -24.42 39.99 4.53
C SER A 37 -23.85 38.62 4.90
N VAL A 38 -24.58 37.82 5.68
CA VAL A 38 -24.19 36.46 6.09
C VAL A 38 -25.12 35.44 5.47
N ASP A 39 -24.61 34.20 5.30
CA ASP A 39 -25.44 33.13 4.75
C ASP A 39 -26.66 32.79 5.64
N GLN A 40 -27.62 32.10 5.06
CA GLN A 40 -28.91 31.82 5.71
C GLN A 40 -28.76 31.02 7.03
N GLY A 41 -27.78 30.17 7.15
CA GLY A 41 -27.51 29.38 8.37
C GLY A 41 -27.01 30.26 9.52
N TRP A 42 -26.05 31.12 9.22
CA TRP A 42 -25.53 32.10 10.18
C TRP A 42 -26.55 33.19 10.55
N ARG A 43 -27.36 33.60 9.58
CA ARG A 43 -28.43 34.55 9.82
C ARG A 43 -29.47 34.03 10.82
N LEU A 44 -29.97 32.80 10.59
CA LEU A 44 -30.90 32.12 11.49
C LEU A 44 -30.30 31.88 12.88
N PHE A 45 -29.00 31.63 12.96
CA PHE A 45 -28.28 31.48 14.21
C PHE A 45 -28.22 32.80 14.98
N PHE A 46 -27.82 33.88 14.32
CA PHE A 46 -27.72 35.21 14.96
C PHE A 46 -29.09 35.84 15.25
N GLU A 47 -30.10 35.62 14.41
CA GLU A 47 -31.49 36.01 14.71
C GLU A 47 -32.01 35.29 15.96
N GLY A 48 -31.75 33.98 16.12
CA GLY A 48 -32.03 33.21 17.34
C GLY A 48 -31.26 33.74 18.57
N PHE A 49 -30.01 34.10 18.35
CA PHE A 49 -29.15 34.72 19.39
C PHE A 49 -29.67 36.08 19.85
N GLU A 50 -30.07 36.98 18.94
CA GLU A 50 -30.64 38.29 19.27
C GLU A 50 -32.07 38.21 19.84
N PHE A 51 -32.89 37.26 19.36
CA PHE A 51 -34.18 37.00 19.94
C PHE A 51 -34.10 36.61 21.43
N GLY A 52 -33.07 35.81 21.78
CA GLY A 52 -32.77 35.52 23.19
C GLY A 52 -32.35 36.75 24.00
N HIS A 53 -31.86 37.80 23.33
CA HIS A 53 -31.41 39.06 23.97
C HIS A 53 -32.50 40.13 24.08
N GLN A 54 -33.49 40.15 23.21
CA GLN A 54 -34.54 41.20 23.17
C GLN A 54 -35.71 40.94 24.11
N GLY A 55 -35.72 39.83 24.83
CA GLY A 55 -36.78 39.49 25.79
C GLY A 55 -36.70 40.19 27.12
N ASN A 56 -36.55 41.53 27.16
CA ASN A 56 -36.62 42.28 28.44
C ASN A 56 -37.56 43.45 28.37
N GLY A 57 -38.74 43.23 28.91
CA GLY A 57 -39.67 44.32 29.21
C GLY A 57 -41.07 43.90 29.59
N GLN A 58 -41.24 43.07 30.61
CA GLN A 58 -42.35 43.10 31.61
C GLN A 58 -42.26 41.91 32.56
N ALA A 59 -42.22 42.18 33.86
CA ALA A 59 -42.09 41.19 34.91
C ALA A 59 -43.32 40.28 34.94
N VAL A 60 -43.14 38.94 34.72
CA VAL A 60 -44.05 37.90 35.18
C VAL A 60 -43.17 36.96 36.06
N GLU A 61 -43.66 36.74 37.28
CA GLU A 61 -42.99 35.90 38.28
C GLU A 61 -42.84 34.47 37.80
N SER A 62 -41.67 33.93 38.21
CA SER A 62 -41.31 32.49 38.15
C SER A 62 -41.15 31.84 36.78
N THR A 63 -40.00 32.07 36.12
CA THR A 63 -39.41 31.16 35.17
C THR A 63 -37.93 31.00 35.50
N PRO A 64 -37.28 29.80 35.24
CA PRO A 64 -35.90 29.60 35.64
C PRO A 64 -34.97 30.62 34.96
N ALA A 65 -34.06 31.20 35.74
CA ALA A 65 -33.11 32.21 35.32
C ALA A 65 -32.40 31.81 34.03
N VAL A 66 -32.50 32.65 32.98
CA VAL A 66 -31.62 32.58 31.80
C VAL A 66 -30.20 32.73 32.32
N ALA A 67 -29.35 31.75 32.08
CA ALA A 67 -27.95 31.76 32.48
C ALA A 67 -27.28 33.06 31.96
N PRO A 68 -26.46 33.75 32.74
CA PRO A 68 -25.82 34.98 32.31
C PRO A 68 -24.96 34.70 31.06
N MET A 69 -24.84 35.67 30.17
CA MET A 69 -24.09 35.61 28.91
C MET A 69 -22.68 35.03 29.08
N SER A 70 -22.07 35.18 30.25
CA SER A 70 -20.81 34.58 30.65
C SER A 70 -20.86 33.03 30.66
N ASP A 71 -21.99 32.43 30.99
CA ASP A 71 -22.09 30.97 31.11
C ASP A 71 -22.26 30.31 29.72
N ALA A 72 -22.98 30.94 28.80
CA ALA A 72 -23.06 30.47 27.41
C ALA A 72 -21.69 30.51 26.71
N ILE A 73 -20.90 31.57 26.92
CA ILE A 73 -19.53 31.64 26.35
C ILE A 73 -18.67 30.51 26.92
N LYS A 74 -18.81 30.18 28.21
CA LYS A 74 -18.08 29.07 28.81
C LYS A 74 -18.52 27.70 28.36
N GLU A 75 -19.80 27.48 28.09
CA GLU A 75 -20.28 26.24 27.43
C GLU A 75 -19.65 26.07 26.05
N PHE A 76 -19.57 27.16 25.24
CA PHE A 76 -18.83 27.08 23.96
C PHE A 76 -17.33 26.85 24.18
N GLY A 77 -16.74 27.41 25.23
CA GLY A 77 -15.36 27.14 25.62
C GLY A 77 -15.12 25.65 25.88
N VAL A 78 -16.01 25.03 26.68
CA VAL A 78 -15.92 23.57 26.97
C VAL A 78 -16.15 22.73 25.71
N MET A 79 -17.10 23.07 24.87
CA MET A 79 -17.30 22.40 23.59
C MET A 79 -16.05 22.53 22.71
N SER A 80 -15.47 23.70 22.63
CA SER A 80 -14.28 23.96 21.82
C SER A 80 -13.05 23.22 22.33
N ILE A 81 -12.86 23.06 23.64
CA ILE A 81 -11.76 22.29 24.21
C ILE A 81 -11.95 20.79 23.96
N ILE A 82 -13.19 20.27 24.01
CA ILE A 82 -13.50 18.88 23.60
C ILE A 82 -13.05 18.65 22.15
N HIS A 83 -13.42 19.54 21.23
CA HIS A 83 -12.94 19.47 19.84
C HIS A 83 -11.42 19.66 19.72
N GLY A 84 -10.85 20.51 20.56
CA GLY A 84 -9.40 20.68 20.68
C GLY A 84 -8.68 19.36 21.00
N PHE A 85 -9.18 18.60 21.98
CA PHE A 85 -8.62 17.29 22.32
C PHE A 85 -8.78 16.27 21.19
N ARG A 86 -9.91 16.24 20.49
CA ARG A 86 -10.12 15.38 19.31
C ARG A 86 -9.12 15.67 18.20
N ASN A 87 -8.75 16.91 18.01
CA ASN A 87 -7.85 17.35 16.94
C ASN A 87 -6.37 17.31 17.32
N ARG A 88 -6.03 17.59 18.57
CA ARG A 88 -4.64 17.83 19.03
C ARG A 88 -4.26 17.07 20.29
N GLY A 89 -5.16 16.26 20.86
CA GLY A 89 -4.88 15.46 22.06
C GLY A 89 -3.70 14.50 21.86
N HIS A 90 -3.54 13.95 20.64
CA HIS A 90 -2.40 13.12 20.29
C HIS A 90 -1.04 13.79 20.50
N LEU A 91 -0.96 15.12 20.45
CA LEU A 91 0.25 15.88 20.76
C LEU A 91 0.62 15.83 22.26
N LEU A 92 -0.33 15.46 23.11
CA LEU A 92 -0.16 15.28 24.56
C LEU A 92 -0.01 13.82 24.99
N SER A 93 -0.18 12.86 24.07
CA SER A 93 -0.12 11.43 24.38
C SER A 93 1.27 10.98 24.84
N THR A 94 1.31 9.96 25.70
CA THR A 94 2.53 9.39 26.31
C THR A 94 3.04 8.19 25.50
N THR A 95 3.20 8.38 24.20
CA THR A 95 3.55 7.31 23.26
C THR A 95 5.03 6.95 23.21
N ASN A 96 5.92 7.81 23.73
CA ASN A 96 7.37 7.59 23.62
C ASN A 96 7.93 6.88 24.88
N PRO A 97 8.48 5.64 24.76
CA PRO A 97 8.98 4.90 25.90
C PRO A 97 10.33 5.42 26.45
N ILE A 98 11.14 6.11 25.64
CA ILE A 98 12.54 6.44 25.97
C ILE A 98 12.77 7.93 26.12
N ARG A 99 12.21 8.75 25.22
CA ARG A 99 12.43 10.20 25.20
C ARG A 99 11.30 10.93 25.87
N GLN A 100 11.64 12.02 26.58
CA GLN A 100 10.62 12.97 27.04
C GLN A 100 9.93 13.58 25.81
N ARG A 101 8.62 13.72 25.93
CA ARG A 101 7.82 14.35 24.90
C ARG A 101 8.22 15.81 24.74
N ARG A 102 8.39 16.26 23.50
CA ARG A 102 8.58 17.69 23.21
C ARG A 102 7.27 18.45 23.44
N ASP A 103 7.35 19.62 24.03
CA ASP A 103 6.22 20.54 24.06
C ASP A 103 5.97 21.08 22.63
N ARG A 104 4.91 20.61 22.01
CA ARG A 104 4.48 21.04 20.68
C ARG A 104 3.41 22.13 20.73
N ARG A 105 3.19 22.73 21.91
CA ARG A 105 2.22 23.80 22.16
C ARG A 105 0.86 23.50 21.53
N PRO A 106 0.17 22.46 21.99
CA PRO A 106 -1.09 22.03 21.37
C PRO A 106 -2.23 23.02 21.58
N HIS A 107 -2.03 24.08 22.39
CA HIS A 107 -3.06 25.04 22.72
C HIS A 107 -4.34 24.37 23.25
N LEU A 108 -4.19 23.60 24.31
CA LEU A 108 -5.25 22.90 25.02
C LEU A 108 -5.37 23.35 26.48
N ASP A 109 -4.82 24.51 26.79
CA ASP A 109 -4.94 25.13 28.10
C ASP A 109 -6.29 25.84 28.25
N LEU A 110 -6.79 25.93 29.46
CA LEU A 110 -8.08 26.58 29.76
C LEU A 110 -8.18 28.00 29.19
N ALA A 111 -7.10 28.76 29.29
CA ALA A 111 -7.03 30.15 28.79
C ALA A 111 -7.23 30.25 27.27
N ASP A 112 -6.83 29.23 26.49
CA ASP A 112 -7.05 29.20 25.04
C ASP A 112 -8.55 29.17 24.68
N TYR A 113 -9.41 28.79 25.63
CA TYR A 113 -10.85 28.59 25.45
C TYR A 113 -11.70 29.47 26.34
N HIS A 114 -11.16 30.60 26.84
CA HIS A 114 -11.84 31.54 27.74
C HIS A 114 -12.34 30.88 29.04
N LEU A 115 -11.65 29.83 29.49
CA LEU A 115 -11.90 29.12 30.73
C LEU A 115 -10.78 29.39 31.72
N SER A 116 -11.02 29.17 33.01
CA SER A 116 -10.06 29.39 34.08
C SER A 116 -10.14 28.29 35.14
N GLU A 117 -9.17 28.24 36.06
CA GLU A 117 -9.19 27.28 37.18
C GLU A 117 -10.45 27.43 38.05
N ALA A 118 -11.00 28.69 38.16
CA ALA A 118 -12.25 28.92 38.88
C ALA A 118 -13.49 28.23 38.26
N ASP A 119 -13.35 27.73 37.01
CA ASP A 119 -14.43 27.02 36.31
C ASP A 119 -14.35 25.51 36.47
N LEU A 120 -13.26 24.94 37.00
CA LEU A 120 -13.04 23.52 37.14
C LEU A 120 -14.16 22.81 37.91
N GLY A 121 -14.66 23.44 38.97
CA GLY A 121 -15.75 22.86 39.76
C GLY A 121 -17.16 23.11 39.22
N LYS A 122 -17.30 23.87 38.12
CA LYS A 122 -18.61 24.17 37.52
C LYS A 122 -19.08 23.02 36.64
N VAL A 123 -20.38 22.81 36.63
CA VAL A 123 -21.04 21.81 35.79
C VAL A 123 -21.34 22.41 34.42
N PHE A 124 -21.08 21.64 33.36
CA PHE A 124 -21.28 22.03 31.97
C PHE A 124 -22.09 20.99 31.20
N GLN A 125 -23.05 21.45 30.40
CA GLN A 125 -23.85 20.60 29.50
C GLN A 125 -23.07 20.09 28.30
N ALA A 126 -22.04 20.80 27.85
CA ALA A 126 -21.16 20.42 26.77
C ALA A 126 -20.52 19.02 26.97
N GLY A 127 -20.43 18.54 28.23
CA GLY A 127 -20.01 17.16 28.53
C GLY A 127 -20.84 16.07 27.86
N MET A 128 -22.07 16.36 27.44
CA MET A 128 -22.93 15.43 26.67
C MET A 128 -22.23 14.95 25.39
N GLU A 129 -21.38 15.78 24.77
CA GLU A 129 -20.64 15.45 23.54
C GLU A 129 -19.70 14.24 23.68
N ILE A 130 -19.30 13.93 24.92
CA ILE A 130 -18.44 12.79 25.28
C ILE A 130 -19.14 11.81 26.22
N GLY A 131 -20.47 11.87 26.30
CA GLY A 131 -21.28 10.97 27.16
C GLY A 131 -21.22 11.28 28.65
N MET A 132 -20.84 12.49 29.03
CA MET A 132 -20.72 12.97 30.43
C MET A 132 -21.69 14.14 30.69
N PRO A 133 -23.01 13.93 30.64
CA PRO A 133 -23.96 15.01 30.96
C PRO A 133 -23.77 15.45 32.40
N ASP A 134 -24.04 16.73 32.66
CA ASP A 134 -24.04 17.34 34.01
C ASP A 134 -22.71 17.11 34.79
N SER A 135 -21.58 17.10 34.07
CA SER A 135 -20.26 16.87 34.68
C SER A 135 -19.49 18.16 34.87
N THR A 136 -18.63 18.19 35.89
CA THR A 136 -17.73 19.30 36.13
C THR A 136 -16.67 19.40 35.04
N LEU A 137 -16.18 20.62 34.78
CA LEU A 137 -15.10 20.83 33.82
C LEU A 137 -13.87 19.98 34.13
N ASP A 138 -13.50 19.83 35.38
CA ASP A 138 -12.39 18.98 35.81
C ASP A 138 -12.61 17.52 35.43
N ALA A 139 -13.80 16.99 35.67
CA ALA A 139 -14.14 15.60 35.27
C ALA A 139 -14.10 15.41 33.74
N ILE A 140 -14.61 16.40 32.99
CA ILE A 140 -14.56 16.42 31.51
C ILE A 140 -13.10 16.39 31.03
N LEU A 141 -12.23 17.25 31.57
CA LEU A 141 -10.83 17.31 31.21
C LEU A 141 -10.05 16.04 31.54
N GLN A 142 -10.29 15.46 32.71
CA GLN A 142 -9.69 14.18 33.10
C GLN A 142 -10.10 13.07 32.13
N HIS A 143 -11.38 13.01 31.76
CA HIS A 143 -11.89 12.04 30.82
C HIS A 143 -11.30 12.22 29.40
N LEU A 144 -11.19 13.48 28.91
CA LEU A 144 -10.55 13.79 27.63
C LEU A 144 -9.07 13.40 27.60
N ARG A 145 -8.34 13.66 28.70
CA ARG A 145 -6.94 13.23 28.83
C ARG A 145 -6.81 11.72 28.82
N LEU A 146 -7.70 11.02 29.50
CA LEU A 146 -7.74 9.56 29.51
C LEU A 146 -7.99 8.98 28.11
N ILE A 147 -8.87 9.60 27.32
CA ILE A 147 -9.16 9.18 25.95
C ILE A 147 -7.99 9.47 25.02
N TYR A 148 -7.50 10.71 24.99
CA TYR A 148 -6.68 11.24 23.89
C TYR A 148 -5.21 11.45 24.24
N CYS A 149 -4.81 11.36 25.51
CA CYS A 149 -3.45 11.69 25.97
C CYS A 149 -2.72 10.53 26.65
N GLY A 150 -3.29 9.33 26.62
CA GLY A 150 -2.67 8.10 27.17
C GLY A 150 -1.65 7.49 26.22
N ASP A 151 -1.50 6.16 26.30
CA ASP A 151 -0.55 5.39 25.50
C ASP A 151 -0.87 5.35 23.99
N ILE A 152 -2.03 5.88 23.58
CA ILE A 152 -2.43 5.98 22.18
C ILE A 152 -2.82 7.43 21.86
N GLY A 153 -2.19 8.00 20.84
CA GLY A 153 -2.57 9.24 20.20
C GLY A 153 -3.33 8.95 18.89
N PHE A 154 -4.45 9.63 18.68
CA PHE A 154 -5.32 9.37 17.53
C PHE A 154 -5.35 10.57 16.60
N GLU A 155 -4.93 10.42 15.33
CA GLU A 155 -5.13 11.38 14.26
C GLU A 155 -6.25 10.89 13.33
N PHE A 156 -7.42 11.49 13.42
CA PHE A 156 -8.59 11.13 12.58
C PHE A 156 -9.49 12.32 12.24
N ALA A 157 -9.28 13.45 12.91
CA ALA A 157 -10.15 14.61 12.76
C ALA A 157 -10.05 15.28 11.37
N HIS A 158 -8.93 15.03 10.65
CA HIS A 158 -8.70 15.51 9.29
C HIS A 158 -9.50 14.73 8.23
N ILE A 159 -10.12 13.62 8.59
CA ILE A 159 -10.91 12.81 7.66
C ILE A 159 -12.21 13.55 7.30
N GLU A 160 -12.37 13.92 6.03
CA GLU A 160 -13.55 14.66 5.56
C GLU A 160 -14.82 13.80 5.55
N ASN A 161 -14.69 12.50 5.21
CA ASN A 161 -15.82 11.59 5.23
C ASN A 161 -16.40 11.46 6.63
N ARG A 162 -17.62 11.97 6.79
CA ARG A 162 -18.33 12.03 8.08
C ARG A 162 -18.56 10.64 8.68
N GLU A 163 -18.89 9.64 7.86
CA GLU A 163 -19.18 8.28 8.36
C GLU A 163 -17.91 7.67 8.96
N LYS A 164 -16.79 7.74 8.25
CA LYS A 164 -15.48 7.26 8.73
C LYS A 164 -15.08 7.95 10.02
N ARG A 165 -15.17 9.28 10.05
CA ARG A 165 -14.80 10.09 11.22
C ARG A 165 -15.68 9.80 12.44
N MET A 166 -17.00 9.69 12.25
CA MET A 166 -17.92 9.41 13.36
C MET A 166 -17.76 7.99 13.88
N TRP A 167 -17.48 7.01 13.02
CA TRP A 167 -17.23 5.64 13.43
C TRP A 167 -15.95 5.55 14.29
N LEU A 168 -14.87 6.23 13.87
CA LEU A 168 -13.63 6.30 14.66
C LEU A 168 -13.87 6.98 16.00
N LYS A 169 -14.53 8.15 16.00
CA LYS A 169 -14.90 8.86 17.23
C LYS A 169 -15.60 7.92 18.21
N GLU A 170 -16.60 7.20 17.77
CA GLU A 170 -17.36 6.29 18.63
C GLU A 170 -16.50 5.17 19.20
N ARG A 171 -15.67 4.54 18.39
CA ARG A 171 -14.77 3.46 18.81
C ARG A 171 -13.69 3.92 19.78
N ILE A 172 -13.19 5.15 19.60
CA ILE A 172 -12.16 5.74 20.46
C ILE A 172 -12.75 6.22 21.79
N GLU A 173 -13.85 6.97 21.75
CA GLU A 173 -14.45 7.57 22.93
C GLU A 173 -15.19 6.56 23.81
N LYS A 174 -15.70 5.47 23.23
CA LYS A 174 -16.39 4.39 23.95
C LYS A 174 -15.55 3.09 24.06
N ARG A 175 -14.20 3.22 24.01
CA ARG A 175 -13.36 2.03 24.07
C ARG A 175 -13.56 1.25 25.38
N PRO A 176 -13.55 -0.09 25.34
CA PRO A 176 -13.70 -0.89 26.55
C PRO A 176 -12.58 -0.65 27.57
N GLY A 177 -12.90 -0.78 28.86
CA GLY A 177 -11.93 -0.65 29.94
C GLY A 177 -11.51 0.77 30.30
N LEU A 178 -12.00 1.78 29.59
CA LEU A 178 -11.61 3.18 29.77
C LEU A 178 -11.91 3.67 31.21
N GLY A 179 -10.86 4.04 31.95
CA GLY A 179 -10.97 4.53 33.33
C GLY A 179 -11.37 3.52 34.40
N VAL A 180 -11.44 2.23 34.04
CA VAL A 180 -11.82 1.16 34.97
C VAL A 180 -10.71 0.13 35.11
N THR A 181 -10.37 -0.58 34.03
CA THR A 181 -9.35 -1.64 34.03
C THR A 181 -8.08 -1.24 33.28
N ASP A 182 -8.19 -0.28 32.39
CA ASP A 182 -7.12 0.20 31.53
C ASP A 182 -6.43 -0.94 30.73
N ASP A 183 -7.21 -1.99 30.41
CA ASP A 183 -6.77 -3.19 29.70
C ASP A 183 -7.36 -3.29 28.29
N TYR A 184 -7.95 -2.20 27.82
CA TYR A 184 -8.57 -2.11 26.48
C TYR A 184 -9.65 -3.19 26.22
N GLY A 185 -10.25 -3.74 27.29
CA GLY A 185 -11.28 -4.79 27.23
C GLY A 185 -10.75 -6.13 26.75
N LEU A 186 -9.45 -6.39 26.91
CA LEU A 186 -8.87 -7.68 26.57
C LEU A 186 -9.19 -8.73 27.63
N ASP A 187 -9.69 -9.87 27.19
CA ASP A 187 -9.91 -11.03 28.06
C ASP A 187 -8.59 -11.75 28.41
N LEU A 188 -8.64 -12.59 29.42
CA LEU A 188 -7.46 -13.34 29.90
C LEU A 188 -6.81 -14.21 28.80
N PRO A 189 -7.55 -14.93 27.94
CA PRO A 189 -6.97 -15.63 26.81
C PRO A 189 -6.18 -14.71 25.86
N SER A 190 -6.71 -13.53 25.51
CA SER A 190 -6.02 -12.55 24.69
C SER A 190 -4.74 -12.04 25.35
N LYS A 191 -4.78 -11.73 26.65
CA LYS A 191 -3.60 -11.31 27.43
C LYS A 191 -2.51 -12.39 27.45
N LYS A 192 -2.88 -13.65 27.66
CA LYS A 192 -1.94 -14.79 27.61
C LYS A 192 -1.34 -14.97 26.23
N ARG A 193 -2.14 -14.85 25.16
CA ARG A 193 -1.65 -14.91 23.77
C ARG A 193 -0.64 -13.80 23.47
N ILE A 194 -0.90 -12.58 23.93
CA ILE A 194 0.07 -11.47 23.82
C ILE A 194 1.38 -11.83 24.51
N LEU A 195 1.32 -12.38 25.73
CA LEU A 195 2.51 -12.81 26.48
C LEU A 195 3.27 -13.92 25.73
N GLU A 196 2.60 -14.92 25.19
CA GLU A 196 3.21 -16.00 24.41
C GLU A 196 3.92 -15.46 23.16
N LYS A 197 3.29 -14.54 22.45
CA LYS A 197 3.88 -13.92 21.25
C LYS A 197 5.08 -13.04 21.59
N LEU A 198 5.01 -12.24 22.66
CA LEU A 198 6.15 -11.48 23.17
C LEU A 198 7.28 -12.40 23.63
N ASN A 199 6.95 -13.50 24.33
CA ASN A 199 7.94 -14.49 24.72
C ASN A 199 8.67 -15.06 23.52
N GLY A 200 7.93 -15.45 22.47
CA GLY A 200 8.52 -15.93 21.24
C GLY A 200 9.47 -14.89 20.60
N ALA A 201 9.02 -13.64 20.51
CA ALA A 201 9.81 -12.56 19.93
C ALA A 201 11.12 -12.29 20.70
N VAL A 202 11.03 -12.07 22.01
CA VAL A 202 12.19 -11.71 22.86
C VAL A 202 13.17 -12.87 22.98
N VAL A 203 12.69 -14.09 23.24
CA VAL A 203 13.57 -15.25 23.45
C VAL A 203 14.27 -15.62 22.15
N PHE A 204 13.62 -15.49 21.00
CA PHE A 204 14.24 -15.72 19.68
C PHE A 204 15.40 -14.76 19.42
N GLU A 205 15.20 -13.45 19.63
CA GLU A 205 16.26 -12.46 19.45
C GLU A 205 17.45 -12.70 20.38
N ARG A 206 17.15 -12.96 21.66
CA ARG A 206 18.20 -13.26 22.65
C ARG A 206 18.96 -14.56 22.34
N PHE A 207 18.26 -15.58 21.83
CA PHE A 207 18.88 -16.82 21.39
C PHE A 207 19.85 -16.59 20.24
N LEU A 208 19.39 -15.87 19.19
CA LEU A 208 20.25 -15.52 18.05
C LEU A 208 21.45 -14.67 18.47
N HIS A 209 21.25 -13.70 19.36
CA HIS A 209 22.33 -12.88 19.89
C HIS A 209 23.41 -13.72 20.59
N THR A 210 22.98 -14.71 21.36
CA THR A 210 23.87 -15.60 22.13
C THR A 210 24.62 -16.59 21.23
N LYS A 211 23.95 -17.15 20.22
CA LYS A 211 24.49 -18.25 19.41
C LYS A 211 25.25 -17.79 18.16
N TYR A 212 24.91 -16.62 17.61
CA TYR A 212 25.46 -16.09 16.36
C TYR A 212 26.04 -14.69 16.58
N VAL A 213 27.03 -14.62 17.49
CA VAL A 213 27.68 -13.37 17.87
C VAL A 213 28.27 -12.67 16.64
N GLY A 214 27.98 -11.38 16.46
CA GLY A 214 28.50 -10.54 15.38
C GLY A 214 27.88 -10.77 14.00
N GLN A 215 27.03 -11.78 13.83
CA GLN A 215 26.30 -11.95 12.55
C GLN A 215 25.15 -10.97 12.42
N LYS A 216 25.06 -10.31 11.25
CA LYS A 216 23.97 -9.37 10.94
C LYS A 216 22.62 -10.08 10.91
N ARG A 217 21.68 -9.60 11.72
CA ARG A 217 20.31 -10.09 11.80
C ARG A 217 19.26 -8.98 11.83
N PHE A 218 19.67 -7.72 12.04
CA PHE A 218 18.80 -6.55 12.16
C PHE A 218 17.70 -6.77 13.20
N SER A 219 18.13 -6.93 14.45
CA SER A 219 17.31 -7.30 15.58
C SER A 219 16.04 -6.45 15.74
N LEU A 220 14.96 -7.11 16.18
CA LEU A 220 13.69 -6.47 16.56
C LEU A 220 13.72 -5.95 18.01
N GLU A 221 14.77 -6.19 18.78
CA GLU A 221 14.85 -5.82 20.19
C GLU A 221 14.55 -4.33 20.43
N GLY A 222 13.59 -4.07 21.29
CA GLY A 222 12.97 -2.76 21.55
C GLY A 222 11.67 -2.53 20.80
N GLY A 223 11.35 -3.33 19.79
CA GLY A 223 10.12 -3.29 18.99
C GLY A 223 9.38 -4.63 18.95
N GLU A 224 9.60 -5.52 19.90
CA GLU A 224 9.10 -6.90 19.92
C GLU A 224 7.56 -6.97 19.93
N THR A 225 6.91 -5.91 20.36
CA THR A 225 5.44 -5.78 20.32
C THR A 225 4.87 -5.79 18.89
N THR A 226 5.72 -5.65 17.87
CA THR A 226 5.36 -5.91 16.46
C THR A 226 4.76 -7.31 16.29
N ILE A 227 5.26 -8.32 17.00
CA ILE A 227 4.82 -9.71 16.82
C ILE A 227 3.39 -9.93 17.31
N PRO A 228 3.01 -9.59 18.56
CA PRO A 228 1.60 -9.66 18.95
C PRO A 228 0.70 -8.71 18.16
N ALA A 229 1.20 -7.58 17.66
CA ALA A 229 0.44 -6.69 16.79
C ALA A 229 0.06 -7.35 15.46
N LEU A 230 1.02 -7.94 14.76
CA LEU A 230 0.77 -8.66 13.50
C LEU A 230 -0.11 -9.89 13.71
N ASP A 231 0.10 -10.62 14.80
CA ASP A 231 -0.78 -11.73 15.18
C ASP A 231 -2.23 -11.25 15.37
N ALA A 232 -2.45 -10.12 16.02
CA ALA A 232 -3.78 -9.55 16.23
C ALA A 232 -4.45 -9.14 14.92
N ILE A 233 -3.70 -8.54 13.96
CA ILE A 233 -4.21 -8.21 12.64
C ILE A 233 -4.66 -9.48 11.91
N ILE A 234 -3.84 -10.53 11.92
CA ILE A 234 -4.15 -11.79 11.23
C ILE A 234 -5.37 -12.46 11.86
N GLN A 235 -5.42 -12.57 13.19
CA GLN A 235 -6.52 -13.24 13.88
C GLN A 235 -7.86 -12.52 13.64
N LEU A 236 -7.86 -11.20 13.78
CA LEU A 236 -9.07 -10.41 13.58
C LEU A 236 -9.46 -10.36 12.10
N GLY A 237 -8.51 -10.09 11.19
CA GLY A 237 -8.77 -10.07 9.75
C GLY A 237 -9.36 -11.40 9.26
N ALA A 238 -8.79 -12.52 9.70
CA ALA A 238 -9.31 -13.85 9.37
C ALA A 238 -10.74 -14.08 9.89
N SER A 239 -11.06 -13.59 11.09
CA SER A 239 -12.42 -13.66 11.63
C SER A 239 -13.41 -12.79 10.84
N MET A 240 -12.91 -11.74 10.16
CA MET A 240 -13.67 -10.83 9.28
C MET A 240 -13.70 -11.28 7.82
N GLY A 241 -13.11 -12.42 7.48
CA GLY A 241 -13.20 -13.00 6.14
C GLY A 241 -11.94 -12.91 5.30
N VAL A 242 -10.85 -12.34 5.81
CA VAL A 242 -9.56 -12.33 5.10
C VAL A 242 -9.00 -13.75 5.04
N GLU A 243 -8.57 -14.18 3.86
CA GLU A 243 -7.99 -15.50 3.62
C GLU A 243 -6.51 -15.44 3.28
N GLU A 244 -6.04 -14.30 2.78
CA GLU A 244 -4.66 -14.11 2.38
C GLU A 244 -4.10 -12.78 2.88
N PHE A 245 -2.90 -12.83 3.48
CA PHE A 245 -2.17 -11.67 3.97
C PHE A 245 -0.84 -11.57 3.24
N ILE A 246 -0.61 -10.43 2.60
CA ILE A 246 0.60 -10.15 1.82
C ILE A 246 1.43 -9.11 2.53
N PHE A 247 2.66 -9.47 2.90
CA PHE A 247 3.56 -8.62 3.66
C PHE A 247 4.66 -8.05 2.79
N GLY A 248 4.90 -6.74 2.96
CA GLY A 248 6.14 -6.07 2.56
C GLY A 248 6.83 -5.49 3.78
N MET A 249 8.12 -5.65 3.90
CA MET A 249 8.86 -5.11 5.03
C MET A 249 10.34 -4.91 4.74
N ALA A 250 10.95 -3.98 5.47
CA ALA A 250 12.39 -3.83 5.53
C ALA A 250 13.07 -5.00 6.28
N HIS A 251 14.38 -4.90 6.45
CA HIS A 251 15.20 -5.93 7.10
C HIS A 251 14.97 -6.06 8.63
N ARG A 252 14.57 -4.94 9.31
CA ARG A 252 14.43 -4.93 10.78
C ARG A 252 13.31 -5.85 11.25
N GLY A 253 13.67 -6.81 12.11
CA GLY A 253 12.73 -7.79 12.63
C GLY A 253 12.26 -8.85 11.64
N ARG A 254 12.79 -8.86 10.40
CA ARG A 254 12.31 -9.79 9.36
C ARG A 254 12.46 -11.25 9.77
N LEU A 255 13.58 -11.64 10.40
CA LEU A 255 13.77 -13.01 10.87
C LEU A 255 12.75 -13.39 11.95
N ASN A 256 12.42 -12.45 12.83
CA ASN A 256 11.41 -12.65 13.86
C ASN A 256 10.00 -12.81 13.27
N VAL A 257 9.64 -11.98 12.28
CA VAL A 257 8.38 -12.10 11.53
C VAL A 257 8.33 -13.44 10.78
N LEU A 258 9.42 -13.85 10.12
CA LEU A 258 9.51 -15.15 9.45
C LEU A 258 9.25 -16.30 10.40
N ALA A 259 9.85 -16.29 11.59
CA ALA A 259 9.72 -17.35 12.59
C ALA A 259 8.35 -17.33 13.27
N ASN A 260 7.96 -16.21 13.90
CA ASN A 260 6.86 -16.13 14.83
C ASN A 260 5.50 -15.78 14.19
N ILE A 261 5.50 -15.29 12.93
CA ILE A 261 4.28 -14.95 12.18
C ILE A 261 4.07 -15.89 10.99
N LEU A 262 5.07 -16.03 10.12
CA LEU A 262 4.94 -16.87 8.93
C LEU A 262 5.23 -18.35 9.17
N GLY A 263 5.77 -18.72 10.34
CA GLY A 263 6.04 -20.12 10.70
C GLY A 263 7.20 -20.75 9.92
N LYS A 264 8.16 -19.93 9.43
CA LYS A 264 9.42 -20.46 8.91
C LYS A 264 10.12 -21.23 10.01
N THR A 265 10.52 -22.47 9.75
CA THR A 265 11.07 -23.32 10.80
C THR A 265 12.41 -22.81 11.34
N TYR A 266 12.70 -23.06 12.60
CA TYR A 266 13.96 -22.64 13.19
C TYR A 266 15.15 -23.32 12.51
N GLU A 267 15.00 -24.57 12.10
CA GLU A 267 16.00 -25.32 11.35
C GLU A 267 16.34 -24.63 10.03
N GLN A 268 15.36 -24.15 9.29
CA GLN A 268 15.60 -23.38 8.06
C GLN A 268 16.37 -22.09 8.34
N ILE A 269 16.00 -21.37 9.40
CA ILE A 269 16.67 -20.12 9.78
C ILE A 269 18.11 -20.41 10.25
N PHE A 270 18.32 -21.40 11.10
CA PHE A 270 19.66 -21.74 11.58
C PHE A 270 20.56 -22.25 10.46
N ASN A 271 20.02 -23.03 9.54
CA ASN A 271 20.75 -23.48 8.35
C ASN A 271 21.27 -22.31 7.51
N GLU A 272 20.48 -21.24 7.37
CA GLU A 272 20.89 -20.00 6.70
C GLU A 272 21.99 -19.24 7.48
N PHE A 273 22.01 -19.33 8.81
CA PHE A 273 23.08 -18.77 9.64
C PHE A 273 24.38 -19.56 9.55
N GLU A 274 24.31 -20.89 9.45
CA GLU A 274 25.49 -21.76 9.30
C GLU A 274 26.13 -21.66 7.90
N GLY A 275 25.48 -20.97 6.94
CA GLY A 275 26.01 -20.76 5.60
C GLY A 275 25.97 -21.99 4.71
N ASN A 276 25.12 -22.97 5.04
CA ASN A 276 24.98 -24.25 4.35
C ASN A 276 24.23 -24.12 3.02
N MET A 277 24.62 -23.17 2.18
CA MET A 277 24.19 -23.09 0.79
C MET A 277 25.14 -23.92 -0.06
N ASN A 278 24.63 -24.94 -0.76
CA ASN A 278 25.41 -25.62 -1.76
C ASN A 278 25.36 -24.84 -3.09
N PRO A 279 26.42 -24.14 -3.51
CA PRO A 279 26.43 -23.35 -4.73
C PRO A 279 26.16 -24.19 -6.00
N GLU A 280 26.52 -25.47 -5.97
CA GLU A 280 26.33 -26.37 -7.13
C GLU A 280 24.89 -26.81 -7.34
N GLN A 281 24.03 -26.66 -6.33
CA GLN A 281 22.59 -27.02 -6.40
C GLN A 281 21.67 -25.81 -6.55
N SER A 282 22.20 -24.58 -6.52
CA SER A 282 21.43 -23.35 -6.64
C SER A 282 21.64 -22.70 -8.00
N PHE A 283 20.53 -22.42 -8.69
CA PHE A 283 20.54 -21.50 -9.83
C PHE A 283 20.65 -20.07 -9.30
N GLY A 284 21.49 -19.24 -9.94
CA GLY A 284 21.66 -17.84 -9.59
C GLY A 284 22.56 -17.61 -8.35
N ASP A 285 22.74 -16.33 -8.01
CA ASP A 285 23.67 -15.91 -6.96
C ASP A 285 23.04 -15.93 -5.55
N GLY A 286 21.69 -16.06 -5.48
CA GLY A 286 20.96 -15.97 -4.23
C GLY A 286 20.96 -14.57 -3.62
N ASP A 287 20.51 -14.46 -2.37
CA ASP A 287 20.48 -13.22 -1.61
C ASP A 287 20.67 -13.49 -0.11
N VAL A 288 20.92 -12.45 0.64
CA VAL A 288 21.10 -12.53 2.10
C VAL A 288 19.78 -12.94 2.79
N LYS A 289 19.90 -13.67 3.90
CA LYS A 289 18.74 -14.24 4.64
C LYS A 289 17.66 -13.24 5.02
N TYR A 290 18.01 -11.98 5.25
CA TYR A 290 17.06 -10.93 5.63
C TYR A 290 16.42 -10.19 4.44
N HIS A 291 16.62 -10.67 3.19
CA HIS A 291 15.89 -10.23 1.99
C HIS A 291 14.93 -11.28 1.45
N LEU A 292 15.08 -12.54 1.88
CA LEU A 292 14.32 -13.64 1.34
C LEU A 292 12.83 -13.52 1.66
N GLY A 293 12.01 -13.88 0.67
CA GLY A 293 10.57 -14.03 0.85
C GLY A 293 10.20 -15.37 1.47
N PHE A 294 8.94 -15.49 1.87
CA PHE A 294 8.40 -16.74 2.39
C PHE A 294 6.90 -16.83 2.12
N SER A 295 6.40 -18.02 1.87
CA SER A 295 4.96 -18.31 1.77
C SER A 295 4.61 -19.48 2.68
N ALA A 296 3.56 -19.33 3.45
CA ALA A 296 3.08 -20.36 4.36
C ALA A 296 1.56 -20.48 4.32
N GLN A 297 1.09 -21.67 4.62
CA GLN A 297 -0.29 -21.91 5.02
C GLN A 297 -0.29 -22.11 6.55
N VAL A 298 -1.06 -21.30 7.25
CA VAL A 298 -1.18 -21.38 8.69
C VAL A 298 -2.63 -21.63 9.10
N GLU A 299 -2.83 -22.25 10.25
CA GLU A 299 -4.15 -22.41 10.82
C GLU A 299 -4.59 -21.11 11.50
N GLY A 300 -5.69 -20.56 11.04
CA GLY A 300 -6.32 -19.38 11.60
C GLY A 300 -7.44 -19.71 12.58
N PRO A 301 -8.22 -18.71 13.02
CA PRO A 301 -9.37 -18.89 13.87
C PRO A 301 -10.36 -19.93 13.30
N ALA A 302 -10.95 -20.75 14.16
CA ALA A 302 -11.91 -21.79 13.80
C ALA A 302 -11.39 -22.82 12.77
N GLY A 303 -10.07 -23.06 12.71
CA GLY A 303 -9.45 -24.05 11.82
C GLY A 303 -9.39 -23.66 10.35
N LYS A 304 -9.62 -22.38 10.03
CA LYS A 304 -9.46 -21.89 8.64
C LYS A 304 -8.00 -21.90 8.23
N THR A 305 -7.72 -22.38 7.03
CA THR A 305 -6.39 -22.23 6.43
C THR A 305 -6.23 -20.81 5.90
N LEU A 306 -5.19 -20.13 6.36
CA LEU A 306 -4.80 -18.80 5.92
C LEU A 306 -3.52 -18.87 5.09
N HIS A 307 -3.42 -18.03 4.06
CA HIS A 307 -2.21 -17.89 3.26
C HIS A 307 -1.45 -16.63 3.68
N LEU A 308 -0.24 -16.82 4.18
CA LEU A 308 0.66 -15.73 4.54
C LEU A 308 1.81 -15.67 3.55
N LYS A 309 2.06 -14.48 2.98
CA LYS A 309 3.17 -14.29 2.06
C LYS A 309 3.97 -13.05 2.39
N LEU A 310 5.27 -13.24 2.57
CA LEU A 310 6.25 -12.15 2.64
C LEU A 310 6.97 -12.05 1.29
N VAL A 311 6.84 -10.90 0.65
CA VAL A 311 7.48 -10.63 -0.63
C VAL A 311 8.99 -10.43 -0.42
N PRO A 312 9.88 -11.04 -1.24
CA PRO A 312 11.30 -10.74 -1.16
C PRO A 312 11.58 -9.31 -1.63
N ASN A 313 12.58 -8.67 -1.03
CA ASN A 313 12.95 -7.31 -1.39
C ASN A 313 14.42 -7.01 -1.10
N PRO A 314 15.04 -6.04 -1.83
CA PRO A 314 16.40 -5.61 -1.60
C PRO A 314 16.50 -4.66 -0.40
N SER A 315 17.71 -4.17 -0.12
CA SER A 315 17.96 -3.11 0.88
C SER A 315 17.44 -1.72 0.49
N HIS A 316 16.90 -1.55 -0.71
CA HIS A 316 16.26 -0.31 -1.18
C HIS A 316 14.90 -0.15 -0.48
N LEU A 317 14.93 0.56 0.64
CA LEU A 317 13.78 0.69 1.53
C LEU A 317 12.55 1.26 0.80
N GLU A 318 11.39 0.74 1.13
CA GLU A 318 10.06 1.12 0.61
C GLU A 318 9.81 0.73 -0.86
N SER A 319 10.82 0.29 -1.62
CA SER A 319 10.65 -0.14 -3.01
C SER A 319 9.72 -1.34 -3.17
N VAL A 320 9.54 -2.13 -2.12
CA VAL A 320 8.64 -3.28 -2.09
C VAL A 320 7.15 -2.89 -1.97
N ASN A 321 6.85 -1.67 -1.54
CA ASN A 321 5.47 -1.25 -1.28
C ASN A 321 4.57 -1.44 -2.52
N PRO A 322 4.87 -0.82 -3.67
CA PRO A 322 4.04 -1.01 -4.85
C PRO A 322 4.06 -2.45 -5.38
N VAL A 323 5.13 -3.20 -5.12
CA VAL A 323 5.21 -4.62 -5.51
C VAL A 323 4.20 -5.46 -4.73
N VAL A 324 4.07 -5.21 -3.42
CA VAL A 324 3.06 -5.86 -2.56
C VAL A 324 1.65 -5.50 -3.01
N GLU A 325 1.39 -4.23 -3.31
CA GLU A 325 0.09 -3.78 -3.80
C GLU A 325 -0.28 -4.45 -5.13
N GLY A 326 0.66 -4.48 -6.09
CA GLY A 326 0.45 -5.13 -7.38
C GLY A 326 0.19 -6.63 -7.25
N PHE A 327 0.96 -7.31 -6.39
CA PHE A 327 0.78 -8.72 -6.10
C PHE A 327 -0.57 -9.01 -5.43
N SER A 328 -0.95 -8.20 -4.45
CA SER A 328 -2.25 -8.30 -3.75
C SER A 328 -3.41 -8.07 -4.71
N ARG A 329 -3.31 -7.04 -5.56
CA ARG A 329 -4.31 -6.76 -6.58
C ARG A 329 -4.49 -7.93 -7.55
N ALA A 330 -3.40 -8.48 -8.06
CA ALA A 330 -3.44 -9.60 -8.99
C ALA A 330 -4.09 -10.83 -8.36
N LYS A 331 -3.77 -11.13 -7.11
CA LYS A 331 -4.39 -12.23 -6.36
C LYS A 331 -5.89 -12.01 -6.18
N ALA A 332 -6.30 -10.81 -5.80
CA ALA A 332 -7.72 -10.46 -5.68
C ALA A 332 -8.47 -10.66 -7.00
N ASP A 333 -7.92 -10.13 -8.10
CA ASP A 333 -8.54 -10.23 -9.42
C ASP A 333 -8.63 -11.68 -9.92
N LEU A 334 -7.57 -12.47 -9.71
CA LEU A 334 -7.46 -13.81 -10.31
C LEU A 334 -8.07 -14.93 -9.46
N LEU A 335 -7.98 -14.83 -8.13
CA LEU A 335 -8.40 -15.91 -7.22
C LEU A 335 -9.72 -15.61 -6.51
N TYR A 336 -10.03 -14.33 -6.30
CA TYR A 336 -11.15 -13.90 -5.48
C TYR A 336 -12.22 -13.11 -6.25
N GLY A 337 -12.10 -13.04 -7.61
CA GLY A 337 -13.07 -12.31 -8.43
C GLY A 337 -13.17 -10.83 -8.13
N SER A 338 -12.05 -10.21 -7.75
CA SER A 338 -11.92 -8.82 -7.30
C SER A 338 -12.64 -8.55 -5.97
N ASP A 339 -12.80 -9.56 -5.12
CA ASP A 339 -13.24 -9.40 -3.74
C ASP A 339 -12.03 -9.04 -2.85
N TYR A 340 -11.83 -7.74 -2.64
CA TYR A 340 -10.69 -7.19 -1.91
C TYR A 340 -10.81 -7.36 -0.39
N ASP A 341 -11.95 -7.79 0.13
CA ASP A 341 -12.12 -8.08 1.56
C ASP A 341 -11.44 -9.38 1.98
N ARG A 342 -11.18 -10.26 1.01
CA ARG A 342 -10.55 -11.56 1.23
C ARG A 342 -9.02 -11.54 1.24
N ILE A 343 -8.42 -10.42 0.85
CA ILE A 343 -6.97 -10.23 0.83
C ILE A 343 -6.57 -8.94 1.54
N MET A 344 -5.48 -8.97 2.30
CA MET A 344 -5.02 -7.81 3.06
C MET A 344 -3.52 -7.58 2.84
N PRO A 345 -3.13 -6.51 2.14
CA PRO A 345 -1.76 -6.04 2.13
C PRO A 345 -1.39 -5.41 3.48
N ILE A 346 -0.19 -5.75 3.97
CA ILE A 346 0.40 -5.20 5.20
C ILE A 346 1.80 -4.73 4.86
N LEU A 347 2.05 -3.43 5.02
CA LEU A 347 3.35 -2.82 4.81
C LEU A 347 3.97 -2.42 6.14
N ILE A 348 5.14 -2.99 6.44
CA ILE A 348 5.88 -2.73 7.69
C ILE A 348 7.05 -1.82 7.38
N HIS A 349 7.01 -0.61 7.91
CA HIS A 349 7.93 0.48 7.61
C HIS A 349 8.89 0.77 8.76
N GLY A 350 10.04 1.35 8.45
CA GLY A 350 10.84 2.11 9.41
C GLY A 350 10.46 3.59 9.36
N ASP A 351 10.51 4.29 10.51
CA ASP A 351 10.06 5.68 10.62
C ASP A 351 10.83 6.66 9.71
N ALA A 352 12.13 6.51 9.58
CA ALA A 352 12.93 7.36 8.71
C ALA A 352 12.64 7.08 7.21
N ALA A 353 12.39 5.82 6.85
CA ALA A 353 12.13 5.43 5.47
C ALA A 353 10.74 5.87 4.99
N VAL A 354 9.70 5.64 5.79
CA VAL A 354 8.33 6.04 5.43
C VAL A 354 8.18 7.55 5.26
N ALA A 355 8.94 8.32 6.04
CA ALA A 355 8.96 9.77 5.93
C ALA A 355 9.76 10.29 4.73
N GLY A 356 10.86 9.61 4.36
CA GLY A 356 11.85 10.13 3.41
C GLY A 356 11.72 9.61 1.98
N GLN A 357 11.15 8.42 1.77
CA GLN A 357 11.10 7.79 0.46
C GLN A 357 9.89 8.23 -0.36
N GLY A 358 10.13 8.85 -1.53
CA GLY A 358 9.08 9.34 -2.41
C GLY A 358 8.11 8.25 -2.89
N VAL A 359 8.57 7.01 -3.05
CA VAL A 359 7.74 5.88 -3.48
C VAL A 359 6.61 5.56 -2.49
N VAL A 360 6.75 5.92 -1.20
CA VAL A 360 5.67 5.82 -0.21
C VAL A 360 4.50 6.71 -0.61
N TYR A 361 4.79 7.96 -0.93
CA TYR A 361 3.80 8.96 -1.34
C TYR A 361 3.10 8.56 -2.64
N GLU A 362 3.86 8.03 -3.60
CA GLU A 362 3.31 7.50 -4.85
C GLU A 362 2.39 6.31 -4.59
N THR A 363 2.80 5.36 -3.76
CA THR A 363 2.02 4.15 -3.42
C THR A 363 0.72 4.52 -2.71
N VAL A 364 0.78 5.42 -1.73
CA VAL A 364 -0.41 5.88 -1.01
C VAL A 364 -1.40 6.57 -1.96
N GLN A 365 -0.93 7.36 -2.93
CA GLN A 365 -1.79 7.97 -3.93
C GLN A 365 -2.47 6.97 -4.88
N MET A 366 -1.97 5.75 -5.00
CA MET A 366 -2.59 4.69 -5.79
C MET A 366 -3.81 4.06 -5.10
N SER A 367 -3.93 4.16 -3.79
CA SER A 367 -4.76 3.30 -2.94
C SER A 367 -6.26 3.29 -3.30
N GLN A 368 -6.79 4.38 -3.87
CA GLN A 368 -8.19 4.50 -4.26
C GLN A 368 -8.40 4.60 -5.79
N LEU A 369 -7.34 4.43 -6.58
CA LEU A 369 -7.45 4.49 -8.03
C LEU A 369 -7.96 3.15 -8.59
N GLU A 370 -8.90 3.20 -9.53
CA GLU A 370 -9.56 2.04 -10.14
C GLU A 370 -8.58 0.93 -10.57
N GLY A 371 -7.49 1.30 -11.22
CA GLY A 371 -6.48 0.36 -11.71
C GLY A 371 -5.57 -0.24 -10.64
N TYR A 372 -5.54 0.33 -9.43
CA TYR A 372 -4.52 0.03 -8.40
C TYR A 372 -5.10 -0.31 -7.04
N TYR A 373 -6.38 -0.15 -6.87
CA TYR A 373 -7.13 -0.40 -5.63
C TYR A 373 -6.96 -1.83 -5.12
N THR A 374 -6.69 -1.98 -3.83
CA THR A 374 -6.47 -3.27 -3.15
C THR A 374 -7.38 -3.49 -1.93
N GLY A 375 -8.38 -2.63 -1.74
CA GLY A 375 -9.27 -2.67 -0.56
C GLY A 375 -8.66 -2.03 0.68
N GLY A 376 -7.60 -1.22 0.51
CA GLY A 376 -6.88 -0.56 1.59
C GLY A 376 -5.73 -1.41 2.17
N THR A 377 -4.73 -0.73 2.67
CA THR A 377 -3.49 -1.28 3.21
C THR A 377 -3.36 -0.97 4.68
N VAL A 378 -2.89 -1.94 5.47
CA VAL A 378 -2.47 -1.69 6.85
C VAL A 378 -0.99 -1.32 6.83
N HIS A 379 -0.70 -0.05 7.11
CA HIS A 379 0.67 0.46 7.26
C HIS A 379 1.08 0.38 8.72
N PHE A 380 2.09 -0.42 9.02
CA PHE A 380 2.62 -0.60 10.36
C PHE A 380 4.03 -0.03 10.45
N VAL A 381 4.23 1.03 11.21
CA VAL A 381 5.53 1.68 11.36
C VAL A 381 6.21 1.21 12.64
N ILE A 382 7.36 0.56 12.51
CA ILE A 382 8.28 0.30 13.63
C ILE A 382 9.09 1.58 13.83
N ASN A 383 8.56 2.49 14.63
CA ASN A 383 9.15 3.80 14.89
C ASN A 383 10.17 3.71 16.02
N ASN A 384 11.38 3.32 15.67
CA ASN A 384 12.49 3.27 16.63
C ASN A 384 13.23 4.61 16.79
N GLN A 385 12.73 5.68 16.20
CA GLN A 385 13.15 7.07 16.38
C GLN A 385 14.54 7.41 15.82
N ILE A 386 15.10 6.55 14.99
CA ILE A 386 16.42 6.74 14.39
C ILE A 386 16.55 6.01 13.04
N GLY A 387 17.09 6.69 12.04
CA GLY A 387 17.44 6.12 10.73
C GLY A 387 18.95 5.90 10.60
N PHE A 388 19.41 4.67 10.76
CA PHE A 388 20.84 4.34 10.92
C PHE A 388 21.48 5.14 12.07
N THR A 389 22.07 6.32 11.78
CA THR A 389 22.62 7.27 12.76
C THR A 389 21.92 8.63 12.75
N THR A 390 20.91 8.79 11.88
CA THR A 390 20.19 10.05 11.68
C THR A 390 19.02 10.16 12.65
N ASP A 391 19.05 11.18 13.50
CA ASP A 391 17.95 11.49 14.41
C ASP A 391 16.70 11.94 13.63
N PHE A 392 15.51 11.77 14.21
CA PHE A 392 14.27 12.17 13.55
C PHE A 392 14.21 13.69 13.28
N ASP A 393 14.94 14.52 14.03
CA ASP A 393 15.01 15.95 13.79
C ASP A 393 15.75 16.33 12.52
N ASP A 394 16.71 15.49 12.13
CA ASP A 394 17.45 15.63 10.88
C ASP A 394 16.75 14.90 9.73
N ALA A 395 15.88 13.94 10.04
CA ALA A 395 15.28 13.05 9.06
C ALA A 395 14.00 13.61 8.43
N ARG A 396 13.25 14.49 9.13
CA ARG A 396 11.96 14.98 8.64
C ARG A 396 11.55 16.33 9.24
N SER A 397 10.81 17.10 8.46
CA SER A 397 10.21 18.37 8.92
C SER A 397 8.83 18.16 9.57
N SER A 398 8.17 17.05 9.28
CA SER A 398 6.84 16.72 9.81
C SER A 398 6.90 16.32 11.28
N THR A 399 5.81 16.54 12.00
CA THR A 399 5.65 16.13 13.41
C THR A 399 5.82 14.62 13.57
N TYR A 400 5.21 13.87 12.67
CA TYR A 400 5.21 12.41 12.65
C TYR A 400 5.79 11.87 11.35
N SER A 401 6.37 10.68 11.41
CA SER A 401 6.86 9.96 10.22
C SER A 401 5.73 9.57 9.28
N THR A 402 4.53 9.47 9.78
CA THR A 402 3.31 9.04 9.10
C THR A 402 2.57 10.16 8.36
N ALA A 403 3.17 11.31 8.16
CA ALA A 403 2.53 12.46 7.50
C ALA A 403 1.96 12.12 6.10
N ALA A 404 2.49 11.11 5.42
CA ALA A 404 1.96 10.61 4.14
C ALA A 404 0.49 10.16 4.25
N ALA A 405 0.02 9.70 5.41
CA ALA A 405 -1.36 9.27 5.65
C ALA A 405 -2.39 10.37 5.33
N SER A 406 -2.02 11.64 5.58
CA SER A 406 -2.91 12.78 5.34
C SER A 406 -3.26 12.99 3.87
N LEU A 407 -2.43 12.53 2.93
CA LEU A 407 -2.67 12.67 1.48
C LEU A 407 -3.95 11.97 1.03
N VAL A 408 -4.30 10.87 1.69
CA VAL A 408 -5.49 10.06 1.39
C VAL A 408 -6.47 10.05 2.55
N GLN A 409 -6.28 10.97 3.50
CA GLN A 409 -7.13 11.10 4.69
C GLN A 409 -7.25 9.79 5.49
N ALA A 410 -6.16 9.03 5.56
CA ALA A 410 -6.09 7.83 6.37
C ALA A 410 -5.91 8.18 7.85
N PRO A 411 -6.56 7.47 8.78
CA PRO A 411 -6.31 7.65 10.20
C PRO A 411 -4.93 7.16 10.60
N VAL A 412 -4.35 7.76 11.64
CA VAL A 412 -3.09 7.34 12.24
C VAL A 412 -3.28 7.08 13.73
N PHE A 413 -2.79 5.94 14.21
CA PHE A 413 -2.78 5.57 15.62
C PHE A 413 -1.32 5.51 16.11
N HIS A 414 -0.90 6.53 16.86
CA HIS A 414 0.42 6.57 17.51
C HIS A 414 0.35 5.81 18.82
N VAL A 415 1.14 4.78 19.01
CA VAL A 415 1.01 3.91 20.16
C VAL A 415 2.36 3.61 20.81
N ASN A 416 2.39 3.56 22.14
CA ASN A 416 3.56 3.19 22.92
C ASN A 416 3.85 1.70 22.74
N GLY A 417 5.01 1.37 22.16
CA GLY A 417 5.48 -0.01 21.96
C GLY A 417 5.70 -0.82 23.23
N ASP A 418 5.88 -0.16 24.36
CA ASP A 418 6.04 -0.81 25.68
C ASP A 418 4.70 -1.23 26.30
N ASN A 419 3.57 -0.82 25.72
CA ASN A 419 2.24 -1.27 26.16
C ASN A 419 1.60 -2.19 25.09
N PRO A 420 1.83 -3.51 25.15
CA PRO A 420 1.32 -4.45 24.15
C PRO A 420 -0.21 -4.48 24.04
N GLU A 421 -0.92 -4.24 25.15
CA GLU A 421 -2.38 -4.18 25.14
C GLU A 421 -2.89 -2.97 24.32
N ALA A 422 -2.25 -1.81 24.48
CA ALA A 422 -2.54 -0.62 23.70
C ALA A 422 -2.24 -0.84 22.20
N VAL A 423 -1.12 -1.47 21.88
CA VAL A 423 -0.74 -1.80 20.51
C VAL A 423 -1.75 -2.76 19.86
N VAL A 424 -2.13 -3.82 20.57
CA VAL A 424 -3.14 -4.78 20.08
C VAL A 424 -4.50 -4.11 19.89
N PHE A 425 -4.91 -3.21 20.77
CA PHE A 425 -6.13 -2.43 20.57
C PHE A 425 -6.05 -1.55 19.32
N ALA A 426 -4.96 -0.80 19.15
CA ALA A 426 -4.76 0.05 17.98
C ALA A 426 -4.77 -0.75 16.66
N THR A 427 -4.13 -1.92 16.65
CA THR A 427 -4.10 -2.82 15.48
C THR A 427 -5.46 -3.44 15.18
N ARG A 428 -6.23 -3.81 16.21
CA ARG A 428 -7.61 -4.28 16.02
C ARG A 428 -8.50 -3.19 15.43
N LEU A 429 -8.42 -1.97 15.96
CA LEU A 429 -9.16 -0.82 15.45
C LEU A 429 -8.79 -0.51 13.98
N ALA A 430 -7.51 -0.59 13.66
CA ALA A 430 -7.01 -0.42 12.29
C ALA A 430 -7.56 -1.50 11.34
N THR A 431 -7.55 -2.76 11.77
CA THR A 431 -8.07 -3.88 10.98
C THR A 431 -9.58 -3.75 10.74
N GLU A 432 -10.35 -3.40 11.77
CA GLU A 432 -11.78 -3.14 11.64
C GLU A 432 -12.07 -1.96 10.68
N TYR A 433 -11.30 -0.89 10.79
CA TYR A 433 -11.44 0.27 9.91
C TYR A 433 -11.16 -0.09 8.45
N ARG A 434 -10.06 -0.79 8.18
CA ARG A 434 -9.69 -1.25 6.84
C ARG A 434 -10.78 -2.12 6.23
N GLN A 435 -11.25 -3.14 6.96
CA GLN A 435 -12.26 -4.06 6.46
C GLN A 435 -13.64 -3.42 6.28
N LYS A 436 -13.97 -2.43 7.12
CA LYS A 436 -15.26 -1.73 7.01
C LYS A 436 -15.28 -0.70 5.88
N PHE A 437 -14.18 0.00 5.66
CA PHE A 437 -14.15 1.16 4.77
C PHE A 437 -13.26 0.99 3.55
N ASN A 438 -12.58 -0.16 3.43
CA ASN A 438 -11.66 -0.47 2.33
C ASN A 438 -10.69 0.69 2.04
N SER A 439 -10.05 1.17 3.08
CA SER A 439 -9.17 2.34 3.06
C SER A 439 -7.91 2.09 3.86
N ASP A 440 -6.85 2.78 3.50
CA ASP A 440 -5.58 2.71 4.20
C ASP A 440 -5.72 3.20 5.64
N VAL A 441 -4.90 2.64 6.51
CA VAL A 441 -4.77 3.01 7.92
C VAL A 441 -3.33 2.85 8.37
N PHE A 442 -2.86 3.77 9.20
CA PHE A 442 -1.50 3.78 9.71
C PHE A 442 -1.47 3.51 11.22
N ILE A 443 -0.52 2.67 11.63
CA ILE A 443 -0.19 2.41 13.02
C ILE A 443 1.26 2.81 13.22
N ASP A 444 1.50 3.84 14.02
CA ASP A 444 2.84 4.32 14.38
C ASP A 444 3.21 3.79 15.75
N MET A 445 3.84 2.62 15.79
CA MET A 445 4.31 2.02 17.04
C MET A 445 5.64 2.66 17.44
N VAL A 446 5.58 3.61 18.37
CA VAL A 446 6.77 4.29 18.89
C VAL A 446 7.49 3.36 19.86
N CYS A 447 8.70 3.02 19.51
CA CYS A 447 9.55 2.07 20.22
C CYS A 447 11.00 2.54 20.23
N TYR A 448 11.93 1.65 20.48
CA TYR A 448 13.37 1.93 20.40
C TYR A 448 14.10 0.80 19.68
N ARG A 449 15.36 1.01 19.40
CA ARG A 449 16.29 0.03 18.82
C ARG A 449 17.38 -0.26 19.83
N ARG A 450 17.45 -1.50 20.36
CA ARG A 450 18.37 -1.83 21.45
C ARG A 450 19.85 -1.82 21.02
N HIS A 451 20.15 -2.31 19.84
CA HIS A 451 21.50 -2.35 19.27
C HIS A 451 21.69 -1.23 18.21
N GLY A 452 22.84 -1.18 17.56
CA GLY A 452 23.10 -0.30 16.43
C GLY A 452 22.22 -0.60 15.20
N HIS A 453 22.55 -0.03 14.08
CA HIS A 453 21.80 -0.32 12.84
C HIS A 453 21.82 -1.81 12.54
N ASN A 454 22.94 -2.44 12.74
CA ASN A 454 23.13 -3.90 12.79
C ASN A 454 24.02 -4.24 14.01
N GLU A 455 24.27 -5.52 14.23
CA GLU A 455 24.97 -6.04 15.41
C GLU A 455 26.46 -5.72 15.47
N GLY A 456 27.02 -5.18 14.39
CA GLY A 456 28.40 -4.70 14.34
C GLY A 456 28.55 -3.17 14.47
N ASP A 457 27.43 -2.45 14.67
CA ASP A 457 27.39 -0.99 14.76
C ASP A 457 27.24 -0.56 16.23
N ASP A 458 28.04 0.43 16.67
CA ASP A 458 27.91 0.99 18.01
C ASP A 458 27.16 2.35 17.95
N PRO A 459 25.91 2.39 18.39
CA PRO A 459 25.09 3.57 18.31
C PRO A 459 25.44 4.66 19.32
N GLN A 460 26.25 4.38 20.33
CA GLN A 460 26.68 5.37 21.33
C GLN A 460 27.56 6.45 20.74
N PHE A 461 28.23 6.18 19.60
CA PHE A 461 29.01 7.20 18.89
C PHE A 461 28.21 8.41 18.46
N THR A 462 26.91 8.23 18.17
CA THR A 462 26.07 9.30 17.64
C THR A 462 24.91 9.68 18.57
N GLN A 463 24.34 8.74 19.34
CA GLN A 463 23.22 8.96 20.25
C GLN A 463 23.49 8.47 21.68
N PRO A 464 24.54 8.98 22.38
CA PRO A 464 24.95 8.47 23.69
C PRO A 464 23.83 8.58 24.71
N GLU A 465 23.17 9.74 24.83
CA GLU A 465 22.07 9.97 25.81
C GLU A 465 20.89 9.00 25.62
N MET A 466 20.51 8.74 24.37
CA MET A 466 19.41 7.82 24.06
C MET A 466 19.78 6.39 24.47
N TYR A 467 20.99 5.96 24.16
CA TYR A 467 21.41 4.60 24.43
C TYR A 467 21.80 4.35 25.89
N ASP A 468 22.17 5.37 26.64
CA ASP A 468 22.26 5.29 28.10
C ASP A 468 20.91 4.91 28.72
N LYS A 469 19.84 5.54 28.24
CA LYS A 469 18.46 5.20 28.69
C LYS A 469 18.03 3.81 28.22
N ILE A 470 18.29 3.46 26.96
CA ILE A 470 17.94 2.15 26.38
C ILE A 470 18.67 1.00 27.10
N SER A 471 19.94 1.20 27.52
CA SER A 471 20.75 0.17 28.16
C SER A 471 20.14 -0.40 29.43
N VAL A 472 19.45 0.44 30.21
CA VAL A 472 18.80 0.09 31.49
C VAL A 472 17.31 -0.12 31.37
N HIS A 473 16.72 0.12 30.19
CA HIS A 473 15.28 0.01 29.98
C HIS A 473 14.84 -1.44 29.87
N PRO A 474 13.84 -1.89 30.63
CA PRO A 474 13.30 -3.26 30.52
C PRO A 474 12.67 -3.48 29.14
N ASN A 475 12.76 -4.70 28.62
CA ASN A 475 12.09 -5.00 27.37
C ASN A 475 10.54 -5.08 27.51
N PRO A 476 9.76 -4.98 26.42
CA PRO A 476 8.29 -5.00 26.51
C PRO A 476 7.70 -6.25 27.20
N ARG A 477 8.37 -7.41 27.10
CA ARG A 477 7.93 -8.63 27.79
C ARG A 477 8.07 -8.50 29.31
N GLU A 478 9.18 -7.97 29.80
CA GLU A 478 9.42 -7.77 31.24
C GLU A 478 8.41 -6.79 31.82
N LEU A 479 8.17 -5.67 31.11
CA LEU A 479 7.16 -4.69 31.50
C LEU A 479 5.77 -5.32 31.52
N TYR A 480 5.43 -6.13 30.55
CA TYR A 480 4.13 -6.78 30.47
C TYR A 480 3.93 -7.83 31.54
N ILE A 481 4.94 -8.65 31.86
CA ILE A 481 4.91 -9.59 32.98
C ILE A 481 4.66 -8.86 34.28
N THR A 482 5.36 -7.74 34.53
CA THR A 482 5.16 -6.93 35.75
C THR A 482 3.73 -6.40 35.81
N LYS A 483 3.15 -5.96 34.71
CA LYS A 483 1.77 -5.47 34.60
C LYS A 483 0.76 -6.59 34.90
N LEU A 484 0.91 -7.77 34.28
CA LEU A 484 0.01 -8.89 34.43
C LEU A 484 0.05 -9.50 35.85
N THR A 485 1.25 -9.62 36.42
CA THR A 485 1.41 -10.15 37.79
C THR A 485 0.88 -9.16 38.84
N GLY A 486 1.08 -7.86 38.62
CA GLY A 486 0.52 -6.81 39.47
C GLY A 486 -1.02 -6.80 39.48
N ARG A 487 -1.64 -7.17 38.37
CA ARG A 487 -3.10 -7.33 38.22
C ARG A 487 -3.61 -8.72 38.70
N GLN A 488 -2.71 -9.66 38.98
CA GLN A 488 -3.03 -11.05 39.27
C GLN A 488 -3.66 -11.80 38.06
N ASP A 489 -3.41 -11.35 36.83
CA ASP A 489 -3.87 -12.01 35.62
C ASP A 489 -3.09 -13.30 35.35
N VAL A 490 -1.78 -13.32 35.68
CA VAL A 490 -0.91 -14.49 35.52
C VAL A 490 0.07 -14.61 36.69
N GLU A 491 0.54 -15.85 36.94
CA GLU A 491 1.61 -16.13 37.88
C GLU A 491 2.98 -15.93 37.23
N VAL A 492 3.97 -15.46 37.98
CA VAL A 492 5.35 -15.31 37.53
C VAL A 492 5.90 -16.61 36.94
N LYS A 493 5.61 -17.74 37.58
CA LYS A 493 6.04 -19.07 37.14
C LYS A 493 5.62 -19.40 35.71
N LEU A 494 4.43 -18.99 35.28
CA LEU A 494 3.99 -19.21 33.89
C LEU A 494 4.95 -18.56 32.90
N ALA A 495 5.38 -17.30 33.14
CA ALA A 495 6.30 -16.58 32.26
C ALA A 495 7.70 -17.23 32.22
N GLU A 496 8.19 -17.73 33.36
CA GLU A 496 9.46 -18.47 33.46
C GLU A 496 9.42 -19.80 32.70
N ASP A 497 8.33 -20.55 32.84
CA ASP A 497 8.12 -21.83 32.16
C ASP A 497 8.01 -21.64 30.64
N LEU A 498 7.32 -20.61 30.19
CA LEU A 498 7.23 -20.25 28.76
C LEU A 498 8.62 -19.94 28.19
N GLU A 499 9.43 -19.12 28.84
CA GLU A 499 10.77 -18.77 28.42
C GLU A 499 11.67 -20.01 28.32
N LYS A 500 11.69 -20.83 29.36
CA LYS A 500 12.51 -22.04 29.39
C LYS A 500 12.12 -23.06 28.34
N THR A 501 10.82 -23.26 28.14
CA THR A 501 10.29 -24.17 27.11
C THR A 501 10.71 -23.72 25.73
N TYR A 502 10.53 -22.43 25.42
CA TYR A 502 10.87 -21.87 24.12
C TYR A 502 12.40 -21.89 23.85
N TRP A 503 13.21 -21.53 24.85
CA TRP A 503 14.66 -21.61 24.74
C TRP A 503 15.14 -23.03 24.46
N ASN A 504 14.62 -24.01 25.19
CA ASN A 504 14.99 -25.40 24.99
C ASN A 504 14.60 -25.92 23.61
N ALA A 505 13.42 -25.51 23.11
CA ALA A 505 13.00 -25.85 21.76
C ALA A 505 13.97 -25.29 20.71
N LEU A 506 14.39 -24.02 20.82
CA LEU A 506 15.39 -23.42 19.94
C LEU A 506 16.74 -24.15 20.01
N GLN A 507 17.18 -24.50 21.23
CA GLN A 507 18.46 -25.20 21.42
C GLN A 507 18.44 -26.60 20.75
N GLN A 508 17.39 -27.36 20.94
CA GLN A 508 17.23 -28.68 20.30
C GLN A 508 17.25 -28.57 18.76
N ARG A 509 16.57 -27.57 18.19
CA ARG A 509 16.56 -27.36 16.74
C ARG A 509 17.93 -26.96 16.20
N LEU A 510 18.68 -26.15 16.94
CA LEU A 510 20.06 -25.79 16.58
C LEU A 510 20.98 -27.02 16.60
N GLU A 511 20.87 -27.87 17.62
CA GLU A 511 21.65 -29.11 17.72
C GLU A 511 21.36 -30.05 16.52
N MET A 512 20.09 -30.24 16.17
CA MET A 512 19.69 -31.01 14.99
C MET A 512 20.33 -30.49 13.69
N VAL A 513 20.38 -29.16 13.50
CA VAL A 513 20.98 -28.56 12.29
C VAL A 513 22.49 -28.77 12.28
N LYS A 514 23.15 -28.70 13.44
CA LYS A 514 24.61 -28.91 13.56
C LYS A 514 25.02 -30.39 13.37
N GLU A 515 24.16 -31.32 13.78
CA GLU A 515 24.40 -32.76 13.58
C GLU A 515 24.13 -33.21 12.15
N ASN A 516 23.06 -32.66 11.54
CA ASN A 516 22.62 -33.03 10.19
C ASN A 516 22.33 -31.77 9.38
N MET A 517 23.23 -31.41 8.47
CA MET A 517 23.03 -30.28 7.55
C MET A 517 21.82 -30.57 6.68
N LEU A 518 20.81 -29.72 6.77
CA LEU A 518 19.64 -29.77 5.90
C LEU A 518 19.97 -29.21 4.52
N PRO A 519 19.51 -29.86 3.43
CA PRO A 519 19.64 -29.27 2.10
C PRO A 519 18.89 -27.93 2.08
N TYR A 520 19.50 -26.92 1.50
CA TYR A 520 18.84 -25.63 1.31
C TYR A 520 17.59 -25.83 0.41
N GLN A 521 16.44 -25.37 0.90
CA GLN A 521 15.19 -25.40 0.17
C GLN A 521 14.75 -23.95 -0.09
N TYR A 522 14.83 -23.51 -1.34
CA TYR A 522 14.24 -22.23 -1.69
C TYR A 522 12.71 -22.33 -1.82
N GLN A 523 12.05 -21.22 -1.59
CA GLN A 523 10.61 -21.13 -1.68
C GLN A 523 10.13 -21.31 -3.13
N GLU A 524 9.32 -22.33 -3.34
CA GLU A 524 8.66 -22.54 -4.63
C GLU A 524 7.78 -21.34 -4.99
N PRO A 525 7.73 -20.95 -6.28
CA PRO A 525 6.80 -19.95 -6.74
C PRO A 525 5.35 -20.42 -6.67
N GLU A 526 4.42 -19.54 -6.94
CA GLU A 526 2.99 -19.84 -7.04
C GLU A 526 2.72 -21.03 -7.97
N ILE A 527 1.65 -21.78 -7.72
CA ILE A 527 1.34 -23.05 -8.39
C ILE A 527 1.38 -22.92 -9.93
N ALA A 528 0.82 -21.84 -10.48
CA ALA A 528 0.80 -21.59 -11.92
C ALA A 528 2.21 -21.50 -12.53
N TRP A 529 3.19 -21.00 -11.79
CA TRP A 529 4.58 -20.92 -12.23
C TRP A 529 5.29 -22.28 -12.29
N ARG A 530 4.85 -23.25 -11.48
CA ARG A 530 5.47 -24.59 -11.42
C ARG A 530 5.27 -25.41 -12.69
N GLN A 531 4.31 -25.01 -13.54
CA GLN A 531 4.04 -25.65 -14.82
C GLN A 531 4.99 -25.19 -15.93
N LEU A 532 5.70 -24.09 -15.70
CA LEU A 532 6.65 -23.54 -16.66
C LEU A 532 8.08 -24.02 -16.39
N LYS A 533 8.90 -23.95 -17.43
CA LYS A 533 10.34 -24.19 -17.32
C LYS A 533 10.95 -23.12 -16.41
N LYS A 534 11.57 -23.54 -15.30
CA LYS A 534 12.13 -22.64 -14.29
C LYS A 534 13.34 -21.85 -14.78
N HIS A 535 14.17 -22.44 -15.62
CA HIS A 535 15.42 -21.87 -16.10
C HIS A 535 15.49 -22.01 -17.61
N ALA A 536 15.15 -20.93 -18.30
CA ALA A 536 15.28 -20.90 -19.75
C ALA A 536 16.73 -20.61 -20.14
N THR A 537 17.24 -21.39 -21.06
CA THR A 537 18.57 -21.19 -21.66
C THR A 537 18.52 -20.20 -22.82
N LEU A 538 19.68 -19.72 -23.26
CA LEU A 538 19.75 -18.87 -24.45
C LEU A 538 19.18 -19.59 -25.68
N GLU A 539 19.38 -20.91 -25.83
CA GLU A 539 18.82 -21.72 -26.89
C GLU A 539 17.29 -21.74 -26.88
N ASP A 540 16.68 -21.85 -25.69
CA ASP A 540 15.21 -21.76 -25.56
C ASP A 540 14.70 -20.39 -26.07
N MET A 541 15.38 -19.29 -25.73
CA MET A 541 15.00 -17.94 -26.15
C MET A 541 15.21 -17.69 -27.65
N LEU A 542 16.19 -18.35 -28.27
CA LEU A 542 16.45 -18.31 -29.70
C LEU A 542 15.52 -19.22 -30.50
N THR A 543 14.83 -20.16 -29.84
CA THR A 543 13.80 -20.99 -30.45
C THR A 543 12.50 -20.17 -30.59
N ILE A 544 12.21 -19.77 -31.83
CA ILE A 544 11.08 -18.90 -32.16
C ILE A 544 9.85 -19.73 -32.51
N PRO A 545 8.79 -19.72 -31.65
CA PRO A 545 7.57 -20.44 -31.93
C PRO A 545 6.76 -19.80 -33.06
N LYS A 546 5.91 -20.58 -33.71
CA LYS A 546 4.90 -20.09 -34.63
C LYS A 546 3.80 -19.39 -33.81
N THR A 547 3.48 -18.16 -34.13
CA THR A 547 2.56 -17.33 -33.41
C THR A 547 1.47 -16.71 -34.29
N GLY A 548 1.48 -17.03 -35.60
CA GLY A 548 0.39 -16.66 -36.50
C GLY A 548 -0.92 -17.35 -36.11
N ILE A 549 -2.05 -16.77 -36.46
CA ILE A 549 -3.40 -17.22 -36.17
C ILE A 549 -4.15 -17.59 -37.47
N GLU A 550 -5.25 -18.30 -37.34
CA GLU A 550 -6.07 -18.65 -38.50
C GLU A 550 -6.69 -17.41 -39.14
N ALA A 551 -6.75 -17.37 -40.48
CA ALA A 551 -7.33 -16.25 -41.23
C ALA A 551 -8.77 -15.95 -40.79
N ARG A 552 -9.57 -16.98 -40.44
CA ARG A 552 -10.93 -16.81 -39.89
C ARG A 552 -10.91 -16.08 -38.54
N GLN A 553 -10.00 -16.45 -37.64
CA GLN A 553 -9.85 -15.79 -36.34
C GLN A 553 -9.40 -14.32 -36.53
N LEU A 554 -8.46 -14.09 -37.45
CA LEU A 554 -7.98 -12.76 -37.78
C LEU A 554 -9.14 -11.85 -38.27
N ASN A 555 -9.97 -12.34 -39.18
CA ASN A 555 -11.12 -11.57 -39.67
C ASN A 555 -12.16 -11.30 -38.56
N ASN A 556 -12.43 -12.28 -37.70
CA ASN A 556 -13.35 -12.08 -36.56
C ASN A 556 -12.83 -10.98 -35.61
N LEU A 557 -11.53 -10.94 -35.36
CA LEU A 557 -10.90 -9.90 -34.53
C LEU A 557 -11.00 -8.54 -35.19
N LEU A 558 -10.74 -8.42 -36.49
CA LEU A 558 -10.88 -7.17 -37.24
C LEU A 558 -12.31 -6.64 -37.20
N ASP A 559 -13.28 -7.52 -37.43
CA ASP A 559 -14.71 -7.17 -37.36
C ASP A 559 -15.10 -6.73 -35.94
N GLY A 560 -14.66 -7.45 -34.92
CA GLY A 560 -14.90 -7.14 -33.50
C GLY A 560 -14.32 -5.79 -33.10
N LEU A 561 -13.11 -5.49 -33.54
CA LEU A 561 -12.46 -4.19 -33.25
C LEU A 561 -13.19 -2.99 -33.88
N HIS A 562 -13.94 -3.19 -34.95
CA HIS A 562 -14.70 -2.12 -35.60
C HIS A 562 -16.17 -2.07 -35.17
N ARG A 563 -16.63 -3.07 -34.42
CA ARG A 563 -18.01 -3.10 -33.90
C ARG A 563 -18.18 -2.05 -32.80
N LEU A 564 -19.22 -1.28 -32.90
CA LEU A 564 -19.65 -0.32 -31.87
C LEU A 564 -21.00 -0.75 -31.29
N PRO A 565 -21.29 -0.40 -30.04
CA PRO A 565 -22.61 -0.63 -29.46
C PRO A 565 -23.70 0.08 -30.25
N GLU A 566 -24.91 -0.45 -30.19
CA GLU A 566 -26.07 0.22 -30.79
C GLU A 566 -26.28 1.60 -30.18
N GLY A 567 -26.48 2.62 -31.03
CA GLY A 567 -26.63 4.00 -30.61
C GLY A 567 -25.35 4.75 -30.24
N PHE A 568 -24.21 4.08 -30.18
CA PHE A 568 -22.92 4.74 -29.88
C PHE A 568 -22.48 5.68 -31.01
N LYS A 569 -22.21 6.93 -30.67
CA LYS A 569 -21.82 7.99 -31.62
C LYS A 569 -20.34 8.36 -31.42
N PRO A 570 -19.41 7.77 -32.18
CA PRO A 570 -18.00 8.09 -32.02
C PRO A 570 -17.73 9.54 -32.44
N LEU A 571 -16.71 10.16 -31.82
CA LEU A 571 -16.22 11.46 -32.25
C LEU A 571 -15.87 11.43 -33.75
N SER A 572 -16.20 12.46 -34.50
CA SER A 572 -15.99 12.53 -35.96
C SER A 572 -14.54 12.27 -36.38
N LYS A 573 -13.57 12.61 -35.53
CA LYS A 573 -12.15 12.30 -35.78
C LYS A 573 -11.87 10.79 -35.66
N ILE A 574 -12.52 10.10 -34.72
CA ILE A 574 -12.41 8.64 -34.53
C ILE A 574 -13.07 7.91 -35.70
N ASP A 575 -14.25 8.36 -36.13
CA ASP A 575 -14.91 7.80 -37.30
C ASP A 575 -14.03 7.88 -38.55
N ARG A 576 -13.35 9.03 -38.79
CA ARG A 576 -12.40 9.19 -39.90
C ARG A 576 -11.22 8.21 -39.79
N ILE A 577 -10.66 8.03 -38.59
CA ILE A 577 -9.56 7.06 -38.33
C ILE A 577 -10.05 5.66 -38.66
N ASN A 578 -11.22 5.26 -38.15
CA ASN A 578 -11.79 3.93 -38.38
C ASN A 578 -12.05 3.66 -39.87
N LYS A 579 -12.62 4.61 -40.61
CA LYS A 579 -12.77 4.51 -42.08
C LYS A 579 -11.44 4.31 -42.79
N GLY A 580 -10.40 5.06 -42.35
CA GLY A 580 -9.05 4.88 -42.89
C GLY A 580 -8.49 3.48 -42.64
N LYS A 581 -8.69 2.92 -41.46
CA LYS A 581 -8.27 1.54 -41.11
C LYS A 581 -9.05 0.51 -41.90
N GLN A 582 -10.37 0.66 -42.08
CA GLN A 582 -11.19 -0.23 -42.89
C GLN A 582 -10.72 -0.28 -44.35
N LYS A 583 -10.36 0.89 -44.92
CA LYS A 583 -9.76 0.93 -46.28
C LYS A 583 -8.44 0.17 -46.33
N LEU A 584 -7.56 0.35 -45.34
CA LEU A 584 -6.28 -0.35 -45.26
C LEU A 584 -6.46 -1.89 -45.17
N ILE A 585 -7.44 -2.32 -44.38
CA ILE A 585 -7.81 -3.75 -44.24
C ILE A 585 -8.33 -4.29 -45.59
N ALA A 586 -9.18 -3.53 -46.28
CA ALA A 586 -9.69 -3.94 -47.58
C ALA A 586 -8.57 -4.08 -48.65
N GLU A 587 -7.48 -3.36 -48.48
CA GLU A 587 -6.25 -3.47 -49.32
C GLU A 587 -5.33 -4.63 -48.83
N GLY A 588 -5.75 -5.41 -47.80
CA GLY A 588 -5.00 -6.54 -47.29
C GLY A 588 -3.87 -6.18 -46.31
N ASN A 589 -3.88 -4.97 -45.75
CA ASN A 589 -2.81 -4.44 -44.90
C ASN A 589 -3.31 -3.99 -43.54
N ILE A 590 -2.39 -3.86 -42.58
CA ILE A 590 -2.62 -3.28 -41.23
C ILE A 590 -1.56 -2.25 -40.91
N ASP A 591 -1.94 -1.24 -40.13
CA ASP A 591 -1.02 -0.30 -39.48
C ASP A 591 -0.55 -0.81 -38.12
N TRP A 592 0.33 -0.05 -37.46
CA TRP A 592 0.87 -0.41 -36.13
C TRP A 592 -0.22 -0.65 -35.09
N ALA A 593 -1.18 0.27 -35.00
CA ALA A 593 -2.21 0.18 -33.98
C ALA A 593 -3.12 -1.05 -34.16
N LEU A 594 -3.42 -1.42 -35.40
CA LEU A 594 -4.14 -2.67 -35.68
C LEU A 594 -3.30 -3.90 -35.32
N GLY A 595 -2.00 -3.91 -35.64
CA GLY A 595 -1.10 -4.99 -35.25
C GLY A 595 -1.04 -5.17 -33.74
N GLU A 596 -0.99 -4.09 -33.01
CA GLU A 596 -1.01 -4.07 -31.53
C GLU A 596 -2.34 -4.59 -30.99
N LEU A 597 -3.47 -4.04 -31.42
CA LEU A 597 -4.80 -4.43 -30.94
C LEU A 597 -5.15 -5.87 -31.32
N LEU A 598 -4.70 -6.34 -32.48
CA LEU A 598 -4.86 -7.75 -32.89
C LEU A 598 -4.03 -8.71 -32.03
N ALA A 599 -2.81 -8.32 -31.64
CA ALA A 599 -2.01 -9.10 -30.71
C ALA A 599 -2.72 -9.29 -29.37
N TYR A 600 -3.19 -8.21 -28.78
CA TYR A 600 -3.95 -8.25 -27.53
C TYR A 600 -5.26 -9.03 -27.69
N GLY A 601 -6.03 -8.71 -28.74
CA GLY A 601 -7.30 -9.39 -29.03
C GLY A 601 -7.15 -10.89 -29.21
N SER A 602 -6.10 -11.35 -29.86
CA SER A 602 -5.84 -12.78 -30.03
C SER A 602 -5.55 -13.48 -28.70
N ILE A 603 -4.81 -12.84 -27.78
CA ILE A 603 -4.54 -13.36 -26.43
C ILE A 603 -5.83 -13.42 -25.62
N LEU A 604 -6.66 -12.38 -25.70
CA LEU A 604 -7.94 -12.32 -25.00
C LEU A 604 -8.89 -13.45 -25.49
N THR A 605 -8.97 -13.69 -26.80
CA THR A 605 -9.82 -14.76 -27.34
C THR A 605 -9.30 -16.16 -27.04
N GLU A 606 -8.05 -16.31 -26.62
CA GLU A 606 -7.49 -17.53 -26.04
C GLU A 606 -7.85 -17.71 -24.54
N GLY A 607 -8.66 -16.80 -23.96
CA GLY A 607 -9.09 -16.83 -22.56
C GLY A 607 -8.10 -16.25 -21.55
N ARG A 608 -7.06 -15.56 -22.01
CA ARG A 608 -6.04 -14.95 -21.15
C ARG A 608 -6.29 -13.47 -20.99
N ASN A 609 -6.09 -12.93 -19.79
CA ASN A 609 -6.22 -11.50 -19.54
C ASN A 609 -4.99 -10.74 -20.09
N VAL A 610 -5.23 -9.49 -20.47
CA VAL A 610 -4.17 -8.53 -20.81
C VAL A 610 -4.37 -7.28 -19.95
N ARG A 611 -3.35 -6.93 -19.17
CA ARG A 611 -3.33 -5.70 -18.38
C ARG A 611 -2.29 -4.75 -18.97
N LEU A 612 -2.72 -3.53 -19.23
CA LEU A 612 -1.86 -2.46 -19.75
C LEU A 612 -2.03 -1.21 -18.89
N SER A 613 -0.97 -0.75 -18.27
CA SER A 613 -0.99 0.52 -17.55
C SER A 613 0.18 1.43 -17.92
N GLY A 614 0.02 2.70 -17.66
CA GLY A 614 0.98 3.75 -17.96
C GLY A 614 0.29 5.07 -18.22
N GLN A 615 1.05 6.11 -18.46
CA GLN A 615 0.51 7.43 -18.73
C GLN A 615 -0.10 7.46 -20.15
N ASP A 616 -1.35 7.93 -20.26
CA ASP A 616 -2.10 8.11 -21.52
C ASP A 616 -2.36 6.83 -22.35
N VAL A 617 -2.21 5.64 -21.78
CA VAL A 617 -2.26 4.36 -22.53
C VAL A 617 -3.60 4.06 -23.17
N LYS A 618 -4.74 4.52 -22.61
CA LYS A 618 -6.09 4.27 -23.17
C LYS A 618 -6.20 4.81 -24.61
N ARG A 619 -5.58 5.94 -24.90
CA ARG A 619 -5.48 6.54 -26.22
C ARG A 619 -4.17 6.18 -26.94
N GLY A 620 -3.11 6.01 -26.18
CA GLY A 620 -1.70 6.06 -26.55
C GLY A 620 -1.18 7.49 -26.57
N THR A 621 0.01 7.74 -26.01
CA THR A 621 0.65 9.06 -25.97
C THR A 621 0.69 9.72 -27.36
N PHE A 622 0.95 8.91 -28.39
CA PHE A 622 1.05 9.37 -29.78
C PHE A 622 -0.28 9.32 -30.56
N SER A 623 -1.42 9.19 -29.86
CA SER A 623 -2.76 9.13 -30.46
C SER A 623 -2.88 8.07 -31.56
N HIS A 624 -2.41 6.86 -31.28
CA HIS A 624 -2.40 5.73 -32.23
C HIS A 624 -3.34 4.61 -31.81
N ARG A 625 -3.34 4.23 -30.52
CA ARG A 625 -4.02 3.03 -29.99
C ARG A 625 -5.54 3.14 -29.98
N HIS A 626 -6.07 4.19 -29.37
CA HIS A 626 -7.53 4.39 -29.21
C HIS A 626 -8.26 3.09 -28.77
N ALA A 627 -7.74 2.42 -27.73
CA ALA A 627 -8.35 1.19 -27.23
C ALA A 627 -9.69 1.45 -26.55
N VAL A 628 -9.83 2.61 -25.91
CA VAL A 628 -11.07 3.08 -25.29
C VAL A 628 -11.59 4.26 -26.07
N LEU A 629 -12.82 4.14 -26.57
CA LEU A 629 -13.53 5.19 -27.27
C LEU A 629 -14.50 5.90 -26.31
N ARG A 630 -14.90 7.13 -26.66
CA ARG A 630 -15.95 7.83 -25.95
C ARG A 630 -17.06 8.20 -26.90
N ASP A 631 -18.29 8.02 -26.42
CA ASP A 631 -19.47 8.53 -27.11
C ASP A 631 -19.45 10.06 -27.12
N ALA A 632 -19.82 10.66 -28.24
CA ALA A 632 -19.77 12.11 -28.42
C ALA A 632 -20.91 12.87 -27.70
N GLU A 633 -21.99 12.19 -27.34
CA GLU A 633 -23.16 12.79 -26.70
C GLU A 633 -23.29 12.37 -25.24
N THR A 634 -23.13 11.06 -24.94
CA THR A 634 -23.28 10.53 -23.59
C THR A 634 -21.97 10.54 -22.78
N TYR A 635 -20.82 10.70 -23.46
CA TYR A 635 -19.46 10.63 -22.90
C TYR A 635 -19.09 9.26 -22.32
N GLU A 636 -19.93 8.25 -22.49
CA GLU A 636 -19.64 6.88 -22.02
C GLU A 636 -18.40 6.30 -22.69
N ALA A 637 -17.64 5.54 -21.90
CA ALA A 637 -16.43 4.91 -22.38
C ALA A 637 -16.74 3.50 -22.90
N TYR A 638 -16.20 3.16 -24.05
CA TYR A 638 -16.31 1.84 -24.66
C TYR A 638 -14.92 1.25 -24.90
N ASN A 639 -14.61 0.15 -24.17
CA ASN A 639 -13.38 -0.61 -24.37
C ASN A 639 -13.58 -1.65 -25.47
N ARG A 640 -13.00 -1.39 -26.65
CA ARG A 640 -13.20 -2.20 -27.87
C ARG A 640 -12.78 -3.65 -27.69
N LEU A 641 -11.73 -3.89 -26.89
CA LEU A 641 -11.12 -5.21 -26.71
C LEU A 641 -11.91 -6.12 -25.77
N ASN A 642 -12.83 -5.59 -25.00
CA ASN A 642 -13.69 -6.39 -24.11
C ASN A 642 -14.95 -6.96 -24.76
N HIS A 643 -15.10 -6.80 -26.09
CA HIS A 643 -16.31 -7.18 -26.83
C HIS A 643 -15.98 -7.93 -28.13
N LEU A 644 -14.89 -8.70 -28.16
CA LEU A 644 -14.47 -9.46 -29.31
C LEU A 644 -15.16 -10.84 -29.40
N SER A 645 -15.44 -11.44 -28.23
CA SER A 645 -16.05 -12.75 -28.10
C SER A 645 -16.77 -12.87 -26.75
N ASP A 646 -17.81 -13.72 -26.67
CA ASP A 646 -18.53 -14.01 -25.42
C ASP A 646 -17.68 -14.79 -24.40
N LYS A 647 -16.64 -15.46 -24.85
CA LYS A 647 -15.74 -16.27 -24.04
C LYS A 647 -14.29 -15.80 -24.21
N GLN A 648 -13.99 -14.67 -23.70
CA GLN A 648 -12.66 -14.10 -23.77
C GLN A 648 -12.11 -13.73 -22.40
N GLY A 649 -10.79 -13.52 -22.31
CA GLY A 649 -10.16 -12.83 -21.19
C GLY A 649 -10.51 -11.34 -21.15
N GLN A 650 -10.17 -10.69 -20.08
CA GLN A 650 -10.45 -9.28 -19.85
C GLN A 650 -9.27 -8.40 -20.27
N PHE A 651 -9.56 -7.32 -21.00
CA PHE A 651 -8.59 -6.27 -21.29
C PHE A 651 -8.71 -5.16 -20.24
N MET A 652 -7.77 -5.13 -19.33
CA MET A 652 -7.65 -4.16 -18.24
C MET A 652 -6.70 -3.07 -18.66
N ILE A 653 -7.20 -1.88 -18.96
CA ILE A 653 -6.37 -0.76 -19.40
C ILE A 653 -6.58 0.47 -18.54
N TYR A 654 -5.50 1.01 -17.96
CA TYR A 654 -5.57 2.12 -17.02
C TYR A 654 -4.54 3.20 -17.34
N ASN A 655 -5.01 4.43 -17.48
CA ASN A 655 -4.11 5.57 -17.40
C ASN A 655 -3.61 5.66 -15.95
N SER A 656 -2.32 5.62 -15.77
CA SER A 656 -1.69 5.71 -14.45
C SER A 656 -1.63 7.14 -13.93
N LEU A 657 -1.37 7.29 -12.62
CA LEU A 657 -0.84 8.55 -12.10
C LEU A 657 0.53 8.83 -12.74
N LEU A 658 1.01 10.09 -12.64
CA LEU A 658 2.30 10.50 -13.21
C LEU A 658 3.43 10.07 -12.25
N SER A 659 3.70 8.79 -12.22
CA SER A 659 4.78 8.14 -11.49
C SER A 659 5.27 6.95 -12.32
N GLU A 660 6.55 6.77 -12.41
CA GLU A 660 7.17 5.59 -13.01
C GLU A 660 7.51 4.56 -11.93
N PHE A 661 8.05 5.00 -10.78
CA PHE A 661 8.57 4.10 -9.75
C PHE A 661 7.46 3.19 -9.18
N ALA A 662 6.43 3.78 -8.60
CA ALA A 662 5.37 3.00 -7.99
C ALA A 662 4.56 2.23 -9.05
N VAL A 663 4.30 2.83 -10.22
CA VAL A 663 3.52 2.19 -11.27
C VAL A 663 4.23 0.97 -11.84
N LEU A 664 5.52 1.08 -12.18
CA LEU A 664 6.30 -0.06 -12.65
C LEU A 664 6.48 -1.12 -11.57
N GLY A 665 6.68 -0.70 -10.31
CA GLY A 665 6.73 -1.62 -9.17
C GLY A 665 5.44 -2.40 -8.97
N PHE A 666 4.31 -1.73 -9.14
CA PHE A 666 2.98 -2.36 -9.07
C PHE A 666 2.78 -3.38 -10.19
N GLU A 667 3.07 -3.01 -11.44
CA GLU A 667 2.90 -3.94 -12.58
C GLU A 667 3.88 -5.12 -12.50
N TYR A 668 5.09 -4.89 -12.00
CA TYR A 668 6.00 -5.99 -11.68
C TYR A 668 5.39 -6.92 -10.62
N GLY A 669 4.89 -6.38 -9.51
CA GLY A 669 4.21 -7.15 -8.47
C GLY A 669 3.02 -7.94 -9.01
N TYR A 670 2.20 -7.31 -9.85
CA TYR A 670 1.06 -7.94 -10.52
C TYR A 670 1.52 -9.12 -11.38
N SER A 671 2.62 -8.98 -12.10
CA SER A 671 3.17 -10.02 -12.98
C SER A 671 3.67 -11.28 -12.24
N LEU A 672 3.99 -11.16 -10.95
CA LEU A 672 4.47 -12.29 -10.13
C LEU A 672 3.36 -13.29 -9.76
N SER A 673 2.10 -12.87 -9.78
CA SER A 673 0.98 -13.68 -9.32
C SER A 673 0.67 -14.83 -10.28
N SER A 674 0.69 -14.60 -11.59
CA SER A 674 0.40 -15.63 -12.59
C SER A 674 1.17 -15.40 -13.89
N PRO A 675 1.75 -16.48 -14.47
CA PRO A 675 2.40 -16.41 -15.78
C PRO A 675 1.40 -16.43 -16.95
N ASP A 676 0.12 -16.70 -16.71
CA ASP A 676 -0.88 -16.94 -17.74
C ASP A 676 -1.53 -15.66 -18.29
N HIS A 677 -1.21 -14.53 -17.71
CA HIS A 677 -1.71 -13.24 -18.10
C HIS A 677 -0.60 -12.33 -18.61
N MET A 678 -0.92 -11.47 -19.56
CA MET A 678 0.03 -10.51 -20.10
C MET A 678 -0.05 -9.20 -19.32
N ILE A 679 1.06 -8.79 -18.72
CA ILE A 679 1.16 -7.56 -17.95
C ILE A 679 2.10 -6.61 -18.68
N ILE A 680 1.63 -5.41 -18.96
CA ILE A 680 2.34 -4.42 -19.77
C ILE A 680 2.38 -3.10 -19.02
N TRP A 681 3.57 -2.52 -18.91
CA TRP A 681 3.76 -1.13 -18.55
C TRP A 681 4.28 -0.35 -19.75
N GLU A 682 3.65 0.77 -20.09
CA GLU A 682 4.11 1.67 -21.13
C GLU A 682 4.58 2.99 -20.51
N ALA A 683 5.84 3.34 -20.73
CA ALA A 683 6.32 4.67 -20.39
C ALA A 683 5.73 5.71 -21.35
N GLN A 684 5.49 6.94 -20.89
CA GLN A 684 5.04 8.01 -21.78
C GLN A 684 6.08 8.31 -22.87
N PHE A 685 7.34 8.41 -22.47
CA PHE A 685 8.53 8.34 -23.30
C PHE A 685 9.52 7.38 -22.64
N GLY A 686 10.24 6.61 -23.44
CA GLY A 686 11.09 5.56 -22.93
C GLY A 686 12.17 6.02 -21.97
N ASP A 687 12.70 7.24 -22.12
CA ASP A 687 13.71 7.80 -21.22
C ASP A 687 13.21 7.94 -19.77
N PHE A 688 11.90 8.12 -19.57
CA PHE A 688 11.31 8.31 -18.25
C PHE A 688 11.36 7.06 -17.35
N PHE A 689 11.71 5.89 -17.92
CA PHE A 689 11.91 4.69 -17.10
C PHE A 689 12.97 4.88 -16.00
N ASN A 690 13.88 5.84 -16.17
CA ASN A 690 14.92 6.12 -15.17
C ASN A 690 14.34 6.59 -13.83
N GLY A 691 13.12 7.14 -13.81
CA GLY A 691 12.37 7.39 -12.57
C GLY A 691 12.05 6.11 -11.78
N ALA A 692 12.08 4.96 -12.44
CA ALA A 692 11.86 3.63 -11.85
C ALA A 692 13.12 2.74 -11.90
N GLN A 693 14.32 3.30 -12.00
CA GLN A 693 15.56 2.55 -12.16
C GLN A 693 15.77 1.51 -11.05
N THR A 694 15.36 1.81 -9.81
CA THR A 694 15.40 0.86 -8.70
C THR A 694 14.60 -0.41 -8.98
N ILE A 695 13.42 -0.30 -9.58
CA ILE A 695 12.61 -1.47 -9.93
C ILE A 695 13.28 -2.26 -11.06
N VAL A 696 13.85 -1.58 -12.04
CA VAL A 696 14.58 -2.24 -13.13
C VAL A 696 15.78 -3.03 -12.58
N ASP A 697 16.64 -2.39 -11.78
CA ASP A 697 17.90 -2.99 -11.33
C ASP A 697 17.69 -4.05 -10.23
N GLN A 698 16.79 -3.81 -9.30
CA GLN A 698 16.67 -4.64 -8.10
C GLN A 698 15.64 -5.78 -8.24
N TYR A 699 14.66 -5.61 -9.13
CA TYR A 699 13.58 -6.58 -9.31
C TYR A 699 13.57 -7.16 -10.73
N ILE A 700 13.35 -6.37 -11.77
CA ILE A 700 13.15 -6.86 -13.13
C ILE A 700 14.39 -7.62 -13.64
N SER A 701 15.58 -7.05 -13.47
CA SER A 701 16.82 -7.65 -13.95
C SER A 701 17.39 -8.75 -13.04
N ALA A 702 17.12 -8.68 -11.74
CA ALA A 702 17.85 -9.44 -10.74
C ALA A 702 17.02 -10.48 -9.95
N ALA A 703 15.69 -10.39 -9.95
CA ALA A 703 14.85 -11.21 -9.06
C ALA A 703 14.92 -12.72 -9.37
N GLU A 704 15.13 -13.11 -10.61
CA GLU A 704 15.29 -14.50 -10.96
C GLU A 704 16.57 -15.09 -10.38
N SER A 705 17.70 -14.39 -10.48
CA SER A 705 18.98 -14.81 -9.90
C SER A 705 18.98 -14.76 -8.37
N LYS A 706 18.41 -13.70 -7.76
CA LYS A 706 18.41 -13.51 -6.31
C LYS A 706 17.37 -14.36 -5.58
N TRP A 707 16.16 -14.44 -6.11
CA TRP A 707 14.99 -14.94 -5.38
C TRP A 707 14.23 -16.06 -6.11
N HIS A 708 14.69 -16.49 -7.27
CA HIS A 708 13.99 -17.44 -8.14
C HIS A 708 12.56 -16.98 -8.50
N ARG A 709 12.40 -15.68 -8.70
CA ARG A 709 11.12 -15.06 -9.08
C ARG A 709 11.18 -14.58 -10.52
N MET A 710 10.51 -15.33 -11.37
CA MET A 710 10.36 -15.00 -12.78
C MET A 710 9.24 -13.97 -12.98
N SER A 711 9.34 -13.18 -14.03
CA SER A 711 8.32 -12.22 -14.45
C SER A 711 8.15 -12.27 -15.95
N GLY A 712 6.91 -12.18 -16.41
CA GLY A 712 6.56 -12.01 -17.83
C GLY A 712 6.25 -10.56 -18.21
N LEU A 713 6.62 -9.59 -17.37
CA LEU A 713 6.34 -8.17 -17.57
C LEU A 713 6.88 -7.68 -18.91
N VAL A 714 6.04 -6.94 -19.64
CA VAL A 714 6.41 -6.26 -20.88
C VAL A 714 6.55 -4.76 -20.58
N MET A 715 7.67 -4.19 -20.96
CA MET A 715 7.92 -2.76 -20.88
C MET A 715 7.93 -2.18 -22.30
N LEU A 716 6.98 -1.28 -22.60
CA LEU A 716 6.95 -0.54 -23.85
C LEU A 716 7.59 0.83 -23.65
N LEU A 717 8.72 1.05 -24.27
CA LEU A 717 9.55 2.25 -24.12
C LEU A 717 9.63 3.01 -25.45
N PRO A 718 8.77 4.04 -25.67
CA PRO A 718 8.82 4.85 -26.87
C PRO A 718 10.22 5.46 -27.11
N HIS A 719 10.84 5.11 -28.24
CA HIS A 719 12.21 5.40 -28.58
C HIS A 719 12.32 5.90 -30.04
N GLY A 720 13.12 6.93 -30.27
CA GLY A 720 13.36 7.48 -31.60
C GLY A 720 13.92 8.89 -31.48
N TYR A 721 14.84 9.23 -32.34
CA TYR A 721 15.59 10.53 -32.32
C TYR A 721 14.84 11.71 -32.90
N GLU A 722 13.57 11.52 -33.29
CA GLU A 722 12.66 12.58 -33.77
C GLU A 722 11.96 13.35 -32.64
N GLY A 723 12.38 13.14 -31.37
CA GLY A 723 11.83 13.85 -30.20
C GLY A 723 12.38 15.25 -30.01
N GLN A 724 11.66 16.06 -29.23
CA GLN A 724 12.12 17.37 -28.79
C GLN A 724 12.93 17.22 -27.49
N GLY A 725 14.25 17.29 -27.63
CA GLY A 725 15.18 17.11 -26.52
C GLY A 725 15.54 15.63 -26.25
N PRO A 726 16.58 15.41 -25.44
CA PRO A 726 17.11 14.06 -25.18
C PRO A 726 16.13 13.15 -24.44
N GLU A 727 15.37 13.68 -23.49
CA GLU A 727 14.39 12.95 -22.66
C GLU A 727 13.16 12.47 -23.46
N HIS A 728 12.93 13.00 -24.65
CA HIS A 728 11.87 12.59 -25.56
C HIS A 728 12.40 11.76 -26.75
N SER A 729 13.68 11.40 -26.74
CA SER A 729 14.35 10.71 -27.84
C SER A 729 14.77 9.31 -27.46
N SER A 730 15.78 9.13 -26.62
CA SER A 730 16.35 7.83 -26.32
C SER A 730 15.71 7.19 -25.09
N ALA A 731 15.31 5.91 -25.21
CA ALA A 731 14.96 5.05 -24.09
C ALA A 731 16.20 4.41 -23.44
N ARG A 732 17.40 4.84 -23.78
CA ARG A 732 18.66 4.33 -23.24
C ARG A 732 18.80 2.81 -23.38
N LEU A 733 18.66 2.34 -24.62
CA LEU A 733 18.80 0.93 -25.00
C LEU A 733 20.07 0.29 -24.39
N GLU A 734 21.17 1.02 -24.39
CA GLU A 734 22.47 0.61 -23.86
C GLU A 734 22.45 0.23 -22.37
N ARG A 735 21.58 0.85 -21.57
CA ARG A 735 21.43 0.51 -20.14
C ARG A 735 20.80 -0.88 -19.96
N PHE A 736 19.79 -1.19 -20.77
CA PHE A 736 19.17 -2.51 -20.74
C PHE A 736 20.10 -3.58 -21.30
N LEU A 737 20.87 -3.29 -22.35
CA LEU A 737 21.87 -4.22 -22.88
C LEU A 737 22.95 -4.49 -21.82
N GLN A 738 23.38 -3.48 -21.07
CA GLN A 738 24.32 -3.66 -19.94
C GLN A 738 23.73 -4.48 -18.80
N ALA A 739 22.43 -4.33 -18.51
CA ALA A 739 21.73 -5.09 -17.49
C ALA A 739 21.42 -6.53 -17.89
N CYS A 740 21.59 -6.89 -19.19
CA CYS A 740 21.44 -8.25 -19.66
C CYS A 740 22.59 -9.13 -19.18
N GLY A 741 22.27 -10.19 -18.44
CA GLY A 741 23.20 -11.21 -18.00
C GLY A 741 22.49 -12.54 -17.86
N ASP A 742 23.11 -13.66 -18.26
CA ASP A 742 22.57 -15.02 -18.12
C ASP A 742 21.14 -15.23 -18.68
N GLY A 743 20.77 -14.43 -19.68
CA GLY A 743 19.43 -14.51 -20.28
C GLY A 743 18.30 -14.06 -19.36
N ASN A 744 18.54 -13.10 -18.47
CA ASN A 744 17.58 -12.60 -17.49
C ASN A 744 16.41 -11.82 -18.11
N MET A 745 16.60 -11.22 -19.29
CA MET A 745 15.56 -10.44 -19.99
C MET A 745 15.74 -10.49 -21.50
N VAL A 746 14.72 -10.06 -22.23
CA VAL A 746 14.70 -9.94 -23.69
C VAL A 746 14.54 -8.49 -24.09
N ILE A 747 15.42 -7.98 -24.96
CA ILE A 747 15.37 -6.62 -25.46
C ILE A 747 15.12 -6.64 -26.95
N CYS A 748 14.12 -5.89 -27.42
CA CYS A 748 13.74 -5.83 -28.83
C CYS A 748 13.56 -4.39 -29.29
N ASN A 749 13.97 -4.13 -30.54
CA ASN A 749 13.66 -2.91 -31.28
C ASN A 749 12.86 -3.31 -32.53
N VAL A 750 11.55 -3.20 -32.46
CA VAL A 750 10.61 -3.67 -33.48
C VAL A 750 10.18 -2.53 -34.39
N THR A 751 10.11 -2.80 -35.69
CA THR A 751 9.90 -1.76 -36.73
C THR A 751 8.72 -2.03 -37.66
N THR A 752 8.05 -3.18 -37.55
CA THR A 752 6.87 -3.49 -38.38
C THR A 752 5.69 -3.94 -37.53
N PRO A 753 4.44 -3.66 -37.94
CA PRO A 753 3.22 -4.09 -37.24
C PRO A 753 3.16 -5.62 -37.05
N ALA A 754 3.45 -6.39 -38.08
CA ALA A 754 3.41 -7.85 -38.00
C ALA A 754 4.45 -8.41 -37.00
N ASN A 755 5.66 -7.85 -37.01
CA ASN A 755 6.69 -8.31 -36.08
C ASN A 755 6.37 -7.95 -34.63
N PHE A 756 5.72 -6.81 -34.36
CA PHE A 756 5.20 -6.47 -33.06
C PHE A 756 4.09 -7.44 -32.62
N PHE A 757 3.14 -7.76 -33.49
CA PHE A 757 2.11 -8.77 -33.22
C PHE A 757 2.72 -10.10 -32.77
N HIS A 758 3.71 -10.58 -33.52
CA HIS A 758 4.39 -11.84 -33.18
C HIS A 758 5.21 -11.78 -31.90
N LEU A 759 5.86 -10.65 -31.62
CA LEU A 759 6.65 -10.42 -30.41
C LEU A 759 5.77 -10.58 -29.17
N ILE A 760 4.62 -9.91 -29.15
CA ILE A 760 3.66 -9.94 -28.05
C ILE A 760 3.10 -11.35 -27.85
N ARG A 761 2.68 -12.01 -28.91
CA ARG A 761 2.19 -13.40 -28.83
C ARG A 761 3.26 -14.39 -28.40
N ARG A 762 4.50 -14.21 -28.87
CA ARG A 762 5.65 -15.04 -28.47
C ARG A 762 5.84 -15.04 -26.96
N GLN A 763 5.71 -13.88 -26.31
CA GLN A 763 5.84 -13.72 -24.86
C GLN A 763 4.89 -14.65 -24.08
N MET A 764 3.70 -14.91 -24.61
CA MET A 764 2.72 -15.82 -24.01
C MET A 764 2.82 -17.28 -24.50
N THR A 765 3.46 -17.52 -25.64
CA THR A 765 3.57 -18.85 -26.26
C THR A 765 4.73 -19.67 -25.67
N TRP A 766 5.79 -19.03 -25.23
CA TRP A 766 6.91 -19.72 -24.59
C TRP A 766 6.46 -20.49 -23.34
N ASN A 767 7.10 -21.65 -23.08
CA ASN A 767 6.91 -22.42 -21.84
C ASN A 767 7.74 -21.89 -20.65
N PHE A 768 8.23 -20.68 -20.72
CA PHE A 768 8.93 -19.92 -19.69
C PHE A 768 8.53 -18.44 -19.78
N ARG A 769 8.92 -17.64 -18.79
CA ARG A 769 8.72 -16.20 -18.83
C ARG A 769 10.03 -15.48 -18.56
N LYS A 770 10.25 -14.40 -19.31
CA LYS A 770 11.33 -13.42 -19.10
C LYS A 770 10.75 -12.02 -19.27
N PRO A 771 11.22 -11.02 -18.52
CA PRO A 771 10.89 -9.65 -18.81
C PRO A 771 11.21 -9.27 -20.25
N LEU A 772 10.30 -8.59 -20.91
CA LEU A 772 10.45 -8.13 -22.30
C LEU A 772 10.52 -6.60 -22.33
N VAL A 773 11.63 -6.05 -22.78
CA VAL A 773 11.85 -4.62 -22.98
C VAL A 773 11.77 -4.31 -24.47
N VAL A 774 10.80 -3.49 -24.84
CA VAL A 774 10.55 -3.12 -26.23
C VAL A 774 10.89 -1.65 -26.43
N MET A 775 11.90 -1.38 -27.26
CA MET A 775 12.13 -0.05 -27.82
C MET A 775 11.04 0.20 -28.86
N SER A 776 9.87 0.65 -28.41
CA SER A 776 8.73 0.89 -29.29
C SER A 776 8.94 2.16 -30.12
N PRO A 777 8.52 2.21 -31.39
CA PRO A 777 8.71 3.39 -32.20
C PRO A 777 7.77 4.53 -31.80
N LYS A 778 8.04 5.73 -32.27
CA LYS A 778 7.18 6.92 -32.14
C LYS A 778 6.61 7.31 -33.49
N SER A 779 7.43 7.71 -34.46
CA SER A 779 6.97 8.11 -35.78
C SER A 779 6.30 6.97 -36.55
N LEU A 780 6.84 5.75 -36.46
CA LEU A 780 6.27 4.57 -37.12
C LEU A 780 4.86 4.20 -36.62
N LEU A 781 4.47 4.57 -35.44
CA LEU A 781 3.12 4.31 -34.89
C LEU A 781 2.01 4.88 -35.77
N ARG A 782 2.30 5.91 -36.57
CA ARG A 782 1.36 6.60 -37.44
C ARG A 782 1.89 6.84 -38.86
N HIS A 783 3.07 6.33 -39.21
CA HIS A 783 3.67 6.54 -40.50
C HIS A 783 2.93 5.75 -41.60
N PRO A 784 2.48 6.38 -42.69
CA PRO A 784 1.66 5.70 -43.71
C PRO A 784 2.33 4.46 -44.34
N ALA A 785 3.66 4.46 -44.46
CA ALA A 785 4.43 3.35 -45.02
C ALA A 785 4.73 2.25 -43.96
N CYS A 786 4.43 2.47 -42.70
CA CYS A 786 4.61 1.46 -41.66
C CYS A 786 3.37 0.55 -41.58
N ILE A 787 3.24 -0.31 -42.56
CA ILE A 787 2.14 -1.26 -42.77
C ILE A 787 2.70 -2.67 -42.90
N SER A 788 1.90 -3.69 -42.62
CA SER A 788 2.21 -5.09 -42.89
C SER A 788 1.04 -5.76 -43.57
N PRO A 789 1.31 -6.72 -44.53
CA PRO A 789 0.26 -7.53 -45.08
C PRO A 789 -0.40 -8.42 -44.03
N LEU A 790 -1.71 -8.63 -44.12
CA LEU A 790 -2.48 -9.50 -43.22
C LEU A 790 -1.93 -10.95 -43.24
N SER A 791 -1.43 -11.40 -44.39
CA SER A 791 -0.83 -12.74 -44.55
C SER A 791 0.41 -12.95 -43.66
N GLU A 792 1.07 -11.88 -43.20
CA GLU A 792 2.18 -12.02 -42.25
C GLU A 792 1.72 -12.30 -40.80
N LEU A 793 0.40 -12.27 -40.50
CA LEU A 793 -0.17 -12.63 -39.23
C LEU A 793 -0.79 -14.04 -39.23
N GLU A 794 -0.88 -14.69 -40.37
CA GLU A 794 -1.59 -15.95 -40.54
C GLU A 794 -0.79 -17.17 -40.06
N THR A 795 -1.47 -18.30 -39.97
CA THR A 795 -0.92 -19.57 -39.53
C THR A 795 0.40 -19.92 -40.25
N GLY A 796 1.41 -20.26 -39.46
CA GLY A 796 2.74 -20.59 -39.92
C GLY A 796 3.76 -19.46 -39.81
N THR A 797 3.33 -18.23 -39.69
CA THR A 797 4.21 -17.08 -39.51
C THR A 797 4.70 -16.96 -38.03
N LYS A 798 5.78 -16.24 -37.83
CA LYS A 798 6.45 -16.12 -36.54
C LYS A 798 7.22 -14.81 -36.39
N PHE A 799 7.65 -14.51 -35.21
CA PHE A 799 8.56 -13.39 -34.94
C PHE A 799 9.87 -13.53 -35.72
N LYS A 800 10.31 -12.47 -36.36
CA LYS A 800 11.59 -12.35 -37.06
C LYS A 800 12.60 -11.65 -36.17
N PRO A 801 13.58 -12.36 -35.56
CA PRO A 801 14.63 -11.72 -34.75
C PRO A 801 15.48 -10.74 -35.54
N ILE A 802 15.64 -11.00 -36.81
CA ILE A 802 16.32 -10.15 -37.77
C ILE A 802 15.44 -10.03 -39.02
N ILE A 803 15.21 -8.82 -39.46
CA ILE A 803 14.53 -8.53 -40.73
C ILE A 803 15.60 -8.36 -41.82
N SER A 804 15.64 -9.29 -42.77
CA SER A 804 16.59 -9.27 -43.87
C SER A 804 16.18 -8.24 -44.91
N GLU A 805 17.17 -7.63 -45.56
CA GLU A 805 16.94 -6.79 -46.76
C GLU A 805 16.49 -7.69 -47.92
N GLU A 806 15.26 -7.48 -48.38
CA GLU A 806 14.66 -8.28 -49.47
C GLU A 806 14.70 -7.58 -50.83
N HIS A 807 14.90 -6.26 -50.81
CA HIS A 807 14.81 -5.48 -52.05
C HIS A 807 16.11 -5.41 -52.87
N THR A 808 17.26 -5.68 -52.24
CA THR A 808 18.56 -5.54 -52.91
C THR A 808 19.47 -6.81 -52.90
N PRO A 809 18.99 -8.06 -52.79
CA PRO A 809 19.87 -9.24 -52.70
C PRO A 809 20.74 -9.43 -53.94
N ALA A 810 20.26 -9.08 -55.14
CA ALA A 810 21.02 -9.15 -56.38
C ALA A 810 22.07 -8.03 -56.50
N GLN A 811 22.03 -6.99 -55.70
CA GLN A 811 22.90 -5.85 -55.73
C GLN A 811 23.83 -5.73 -54.51
N ALA A 812 23.88 -6.72 -53.65
CA ALA A 812 24.69 -6.70 -52.43
C ALA A 812 26.15 -6.29 -52.66
N LYS A 813 26.74 -6.73 -53.77
CA LYS A 813 28.10 -6.35 -54.19
C LYS A 813 28.25 -4.86 -54.57
N LYS A 814 27.16 -4.14 -54.79
CA LYS A 814 27.16 -2.70 -55.14
C LYS A 814 26.90 -1.82 -53.93
N ILE A 815 26.58 -2.37 -52.78
CA ILE A 815 26.36 -1.62 -51.56
C ILE A 815 27.70 -1.04 -51.11
N LYS A 816 27.78 0.28 -51.06
CA LYS A 816 28.98 1.01 -50.62
C LYS A 816 28.90 1.51 -49.19
N ARG A 817 27.73 1.51 -48.59
CA ARG A 817 27.48 2.04 -47.24
C ARG A 817 26.38 1.26 -46.58
N LEU A 818 26.67 0.83 -45.37
CA LEU A 818 25.67 0.32 -44.40
C LEU A 818 25.38 1.47 -43.42
N VAL A 819 24.12 1.77 -43.19
CA VAL A 819 23.69 2.83 -42.27
C VAL A 819 23.02 2.20 -41.06
#